data_db6c7b6f89151ef53ebb3b142801f6b8
#
_entry.id   db6c7b6f89151ef53ebb3b142801f6b8
#
_cell.length_a   1.000
_cell.length_b   1.000
_cell.length_c   1.000
_cell.angle_alpha   90.00
_cell.angle_beta   90.00
_cell.angle_gamma   90.00
#
_symmetry.space_group_name_H-M   'P 1'
#
loop_
_entity.id
_entity.type
_entity.pdbx_description
1 polymer ?
#
loop_
_entity_poly.entity_id
_entity_poly.type
_entity_poly.pdbx_seq_one_letter_code
_entity_poly.pdbx_strand_id
1 'polypeptide(L)'
;MIFIKQFDELGRDDIEQAGGKGANLGELTRAGLPVPPGFVILTDAYRAYVAEHQLGDKIVGLARPTDDPAGYESASEQIRALFAEEVSDSLRAEIADQYAILGDNVPVAVRSSATAEDLPEASFAGQQDTYLNVRGLQDLLAAVRDCWASLWTARAMAYRARQAIDPATVSLAVVVQQMVDANAAGVMFTANPSNGRRDEAVISAAWGLGESVVSGSVNTDNLVVRKPDGTVVSSDTADKAVMTVPAEQRTQERAVPESQRREPVLSVAEAAALAGYGTRIENHYGAPQDIEWARADGQFFIVQARPITALPDVEAPMPTDWTVSEPTAMYVRASIVEQLPDPLSPLFADLIDPAVTRSIKSLFREFLGEDVILDSDVGLPTVNGYAYYRYSRSGMWRLTWKSPRAFRVLFAGGNMSGQGRWRNYSHPKYRRIVNDWNARNISEMSTEQLLSGVEELVEAAAEYYTAVQTIIPAAATSELLLTRFYNAVVRGKDDPPAQVFVLGSDSEPIRAEKSLYDLATWTRSHQELAASLLALPPQEFLERAAASDDPVWREWHARFQAHLSAYGHTVYNLDFMNAVPADHPVPLLETLRFFVSGKGHDPYERQRHLALRRDEATATVLARLDPVRAKAFSRLVHWAQDVAPVREDALADVGLAWPQLRRMLLEVGRRLQQAGVINEPADVFWLHRSEIDEGLGNLADQVEQRKQLWRGERRATPPQLLPKGGWGDMFRNWMPAASEEQTGDVIKGIAGSAGTITAPARVLGGPEDFGQMQPGDVLVASITTPAWTSLFAMASGVVTDVGGPLSHSSIVAREYGIPAVLGTAVATRRIRSGQLIKVDGDAGTVTLRDGQDLPEAEQIPKGSRRRKIIAGAAGAAAAAGLTGWLVRRGKSRRNAG
;
A
#
# COMPACT_ATOMS: atom_id res chain seq x y z
N MET A 1 -17.02 -48.56 8.02
CA MET A 1 -16.52 -47.17 7.95
C MET A 1 -17.39 -46.37 8.92
N ILE A 2 -16.84 -45.51 9.74
CA ILE A 2 -17.60 -44.63 10.63
C ILE A 2 -17.89 -43.35 9.82
N PHE A 3 -19.15 -43.03 9.59
CA PHE A 3 -19.57 -41.88 8.82
C PHE A 3 -19.97 -40.71 9.68
N ILE A 4 -20.16 -40.92 10.99
CA ILE A 4 -20.66 -39.88 11.91
C ILE A 4 -19.81 -39.85 13.19
N LYS A 5 -19.56 -38.66 13.73
CA LYS A 5 -18.95 -38.44 15.06
C LYS A 5 -19.75 -37.40 15.82
N GLN A 6 -19.86 -37.58 17.15
CA GLN A 6 -20.38 -36.57 18.06
C GLN A 6 -19.34 -35.43 18.24
N PHE A 7 -19.78 -34.23 18.66
CA PHE A 7 -18.86 -33.09 18.82
C PHE A 7 -17.73 -33.40 19.81
N ASP A 8 -17.98 -34.12 20.89
CA ASP A 8 -16.97 -34.45 21.90
C ASP A 8 -15.89 -35.46 21.41
N GLU A 9 -16.13 -36.12 20.27
CA GLU A 9 -15.17 -37.02 19.61
C GLU A 9 -14.27 -36.29 18.61
N LEU A 10 -14.49 -34.97 18.37
CA LEU A 10 -13.80 -34.17 17.37
C LEU A 10 -12.93 -33.09 18.03
N GLY A 11 -11.88 -32.67 17.36
CA GLY A 11 -11.02 -31.56 17.76
C GLY A 11 -10.44 -30.84 16.56
N ARG A 12 -9.57 -29.85 16.82
CA ARG A 12 -9.00 -28.98 15.78
C ARG A 12 -8.22 -29.72 14.68
N ASP A 13 -7.71 -30.93 14.98
CA ASP A 13 -6.92 -31.71 14.03
C ASP A 13 -7.82 -32.53 13.07
N ASP A 14 -9.13 -32.57 13.28
CA ASP A 14 -10.08 -33.34 12.48
C ASP A 14 -10.66 -32.56 11.28
N ILE A 15 -10.05 -31.44 10.85
CA ILE A 15 -10.55 -30.58 9.76
C ILE A 15 -10.74 -31.36 8.45
N GLU A 16 -9.85 -32.28 8.10
CA GLU A 16 -9.98 -33.09 6.89
C GLU A 16 -11.25 -33.98 6.87
N GLN A 17 -11.68 -34.46 8.05
CA GLN A 17 -12.83 -35.34 8.21
C GLN A 17 -14.11 -34.56 8.50
N ALA A 18 -14.04 -33.51 9.35
CA ALA A 18 -15.21 -32.83 9.90
C ALA A 18 -15.47 -31.46 9.27
N GLY A 19 -14.53 -30.96 8.45
CA GLY A 19 -14.52 -29.57 7.98
C GLY A 19 -14.25 -28.58 9.11
N GLY A 20 -14.07 -27.29 8.78
CA GLY A 20 -13.72 -26.24 9.74
C GLY A 20 -14.77 -26.07 10.84
N LYS A 21 -16.06 -25.94 10.49
CA LYS A 21 -17.14 -25.77 11.46
C LYS A 21 -17.30 -26.97 12.41
N GLY A 22 -17.23 -28.21 11.86
CA GLY A 22 -17.34 -29.42 12.65
C GLY A 22 -16.20 -29.58 13.64
N ALA A 23 -14.97 -29.37 13.20
CA ALA A 23 -13.77 -29.44 14.03
C ALA A 23 -13.80 -28.39 15.13
N ASN A 24 -14.18 -27.14 14.81
CA ASN A 24 -14.28 -26.04 15.79
C ASN A 24 -15.36 -26.28 16.84
N LEU A 25 -16.56 -26.77 16.47
CA LEU A 25 -17.61 -27.09 17.42
C LEU A 25 -17.20 -28.23 18.35
N GLY A 26 -16.48 -29.22 17.81
CA GLY A 26 -15.91 -30.30 18.59
C GLY A 26 -14.89 -29.78 19.61
N GLU A 27 -13.96 -28.96 19.19
CA GLU A 27 -12.93 -28.36 20.05
C GLU A 27 -13.55 -27.52 21.17
N LEU A 28 -14.55 -26.68 20.85
CA LEU A 28 -15.28 -25.88 21.85
C LEU A 28 -16.04 -26.75 22.87
N THR A 29 -16.65 -27.87 22.43
CA THR A 29 -17.33 -28.82 23.29
C THR A 29 -16.35 -29.47 24.25
N ARG A 30 -15.19 -29.92 23.77
CA ARG A 30 -14.12 -30.50 24.59
C ARG A 30 -13.49 -29.49 25.57
N ALA A 31 -13.49 -28.20 25.20
CA ALA A 31 -13.06 -27.12 26.08
C ALA A 31 -14.10 -26.75 27.18
N GLY A 32 -15.23 -27.44 27.24
CA GLY A 32 -16.28 -27.23 28.21
C GLY A 32 -17.03 -25.91 28.04
N LEU A 33 -17.16 -25.44 26.81
CA LEU A 33 -17.95 -24.28 26.46
C LEU A 33 -19.42 -24.69 26.17
N PRO A 34 -20.40 -23.80 26.35
CA PRO A 34 -21.82 -24.13 26.19
C PRO A 34 -22.19 -24.21 24.70
N VAL A 35 -21.79 -25.29 24.04
CA VAL A 35 -22.14 -25.60 22.65
C VAL A 35 -23.44 -26.44 22.66
N PRO A 36 -24.44 -26.09 21.83
CA PRO A 36 -25.62 -26.96 21.66
C PRO A 36 -25.19 -28.34 21.16
N PRO A 37 -25.79 -29.43 21.64
CA PRO A 37 -25.42 -30.78 21.24
C PRO A 37 -25.62 -31.01 19.76
N GLY A 38 -24.82 -31.91 19.18
CA GLY A 38 -24.90 -32.24 17.75
C GLY A 38 -23.82 -33.22 17.32
N PHE A 39 -23.85 -33.60 16.05
CA PHE A 39 -22.91 -34.52 15.43
C PHE A 39 -22.49 -34.02 14.04
N VAL A 40 -21.43 -34.61 13.52
CA VAL A 40 -20.92 -34.30 12.18
C VAL A 40 -21.00 -35.53 11.31
N ILE A 41 -21.62 -35.38 10.16
CA ILE A 41 -21.55 -36.36 9.05
C ILE A 41 -20.25 -36.02 8.31
N LEU A 42 -19.28 -36.96 8.36
CA LEU A 42 -17.91 -36.79 7.93
C LEU A 42 -17.80 -36.70 6.39
N THR A 43 -16.68 -36.18 5.91
CA THR A 43 -16.35 -36.10 4.47
C THR A 43 -16.36 -37.46 3.79
N ASP A 44 -16.09 -38.55 4.52
CA ASP A 44 -16.15 -39.91 4.00
C ASP A 44 -17.58 -40.34 3.61
N ALA A 45 -18.60 -39.80 4.27
CA ALA A 45 -20.00 -40.02 3.88
C ALA A 45 -20.30 -39.38 2.51
N TYR A 46 -19.81 -38.16 2.27
CA TYR A 46 -19.91 -37.52 0.95
C TYR A 46 -19.21 -38.33 -0.14
N ARG A 47 -17.95 -38.77 0.14
CA ARG A 47 -17.17 -39.58 -0.79
C ARG A 47 -17.86 -40.90 -1.10
N ALA A 48 -18.44 -41.57 -0.07
CA ALA A 48 -19.20 -42.82 -0.24
C ALA A 48 -20.44 -42.61 -1.11
N TYR A 49 -21.21 -41.53 -0.87
CA TYR A 49 -22.38 -41.17 -1.68
C TYR A 49 -22.01 -40.94 -3.15
N VAL A 50 -20.97 -40.15 -3.41
CA VAL A 50 -20.47 -39.85 -4.77
C VAL A 50 -20.01 -41.13 -5.48
N ALA A 51 -19.35 -42.03 -4.76
CA ALA A 51 -18.88 -43.31 -5.31
C ALA A 51 -20.05 -44.26 -5.60
N GLU A 52 -21.01 -44.43 -4.67
CA GLU A 52 -22.19 -45.31 -4.80
C GLU A 52 -23.02 -44.95 -6.04
N HIS A 53 -23.28 -43.67 -6.26
CA HIS A 53 -24.06 -43.16 -7.39
C HIS A 53 -23.23 -42.86 -8.65
N GLN A 54 -21.94 -43.17 -8.66
CA GLN A 54 -21.02 -42.98 -9.79
C GLN A 54 -21.02 -41.52 -10.32
N LEU A 55 -21.02 -40.55 -9.39
CA LEU A 55 -21.13 -39.10 -9.72
C LEU A 55 -19.78 -38.46 -10.04
N GLY A 56 -18.66 -39.01 -9.57
CA GLY A 56 -17.35 -38.37 -9.64
C GLY A 56 -16.95 -37.85 -11.02
N ASP A 57 -16.95 -38.74 -12.02
CA ASP A 57 -16.58 -38.37 -13.40
C ASP A 57 -17.56 -37.36 -14.01
N LYS A 58 -18.84 -37.44 -13.68
CA LYS A 58 -19.86 -36.48 -14.15
C LYS A 58 -19.62 -35.09 -13.56
N ILE A 59 -19.37 -35.03 -12.26
CA ILE A 59 -19.10 -33.79 -11.53
C ILE A 59 -17.84 -33.13 -12.10
N VAL A 60 -16.72 -33.86 -12.18
CA VAL A 60 -15.46 -33.35 -12.74
C VAL A 60 -15.62 -32.89 -14.19
N GLY A 61 -16.39 -33.64 -14.99
CA GLY A 61 -16.68 -33.27 -16.37
C GLY A 61 -17.45 -31.96 -16.53
N LEU A 62 -18.43 -31.70 -15.64
CA LEU A 62 -19.27 -30.51 -15.64
C LEU A 62 -18.59 -29.31 -14.94
N ALA A 63 -17.77 -29.54 -13.91
CA ALA A 63 -17.12 -28.51 -13.11
C ALA A 63 -15.87 -27.91 -13.77
N ARG A 64 -15.67 -28.11 -15.06
CA ARG A 64 -14.51 -27.55 -15.80
C ARG A 64 -14.53 -26.03 -15.78
N PRO A 65 -13.35 -25.39 -15.64
CA PRO A 65 -13.25 -23.94 -15.74
C PRO A 65 -13.83 -23.41 -17.06
N THR A 66 -14.59 -22.32 -16.97
CA THR A 66 -15.17 -21.63 -18.13
C THR A 66 -15.03 -20.13 -17.92
N ASP A 67 -14.81 -19.38 -19.00
CA ASP A 67 -14.75 -17.91 -18.96
C ASP A 67 -16.14 -17.26 -18.98
N ASP A 68 -17.19 -18.07 -19.24
CA ASP A 68 -18.58 -17.59 -19.28
C ASP A 68 -19.29 -17.83 -17.94
N PRO A 69 -19.74 -16.77 -17.23
CA PRO A 69 -20.53 -16.91 -16.01
C PRO A 69 -21.80 -17.77 -16.18
N ALA A 70 -22.46 -17.69 -17.33
CA ALA A 70 -23.63 -18.52 -17.63
C ALA A 70 -23.29 -20.01 -17.73
N GLY A 71 -22.05 -20.34 -18.08
CA GLY A 71 -21.55 -21.72 -18.09
C GLY A 71 -21.49 -22.31 -16.69
N TYR A 72 -21.06 -21.53 -15.67
CA TYR A 72 -21.06 -21.98 -14.28
C TYR A 72 -22.48 -22.15 -13.72
N GLU A 73 -23.44 -21.31 -14.08
CA GLU A 73 -24.82 -21.43 -13.65
C GLU A 73 -25.45 -22.74 -14.20
N SER A 74 -25.31 -23.01 -15.50
CA SER A 74 -25.79 -24.25 -16.12
C SER A 74 -25.12 -25.51 -15.55
N ALA A 75 -23.82 -25.47 -15.32
CA ALA A 75 -23.08 -26.57 -14.70
C ALA A 75 -23.53 -26.79 -13.25
N SER A 76 -23.75 -25.71 -12.48
CA SER A 76 -24.28 -25.78 -11.12
C SER A 76 -25.64 -26.48 -11.06
N GLU A 77 -26.58 -26.09 -11.89
CA GLU A 77 -27.91 -26.71 -11.94
C GLU A 77 -27.81 -28.22 -12.23
N GLN A 78 -26.99 -28.59 -13.23
CA GLN A 78 -26.82 -29.98 -13.62
C GLN A 78 -26.15 -30.82 -12.52
N ILE A 79 -25.09 -30.31 -11.88
CA ILE A 79 -24.40 -31.04 -10.80
C ILE A 79 -25.31 -31.17 -9.58
N ARG A 80 -25.98 -30.11 -9.16
CA ARG A 80 -26.87 -30.14 -7.98
C ARG A 80 -28.02 -31.10 -8.18
N ALA A 81 -28.54 -31.25 -9.38
CA ALA A 81 -29.56 -32.26 -9.71
C ALA A 81 -29.09 -33.71 -9.52
N LEU A 82 -27.79 -33.99 -9.56
CA LEU A 82 -27.23 -35.31 -9.32
C LEU A 82 -27.35 -35.77 -7.86
N PHE A 83 -27.56 -34.84 -6.90
CA PHE A 83 -27.73 -35.13 -5.48
C PHE A 83 -29.19 -35.44 -5.08
N ALA A 84 -30.06 -35.68 -6.04
CA ALA A 84 -31.46 -36.07 -5.80
C ALA A 84 -31.64 -37.51 -5.31
N GLU A 85 -30.65 -38.40 -5.53
CA GLU A 85 -30.71 -39.82 -5.15
C GLU A 85 -30.70 -39.96 -3.62
N GLU A 86 -31.28 -41.07 -3.11
CA GLU A 86 -31.31 -41.32 -1.68
C GLU A 86 -29.95 -41.79 -1.15
N VAL A 87 -29.67 -41.52 0.12
CA VAL A 87 -28.48 -42.05 0.80
C VAL A 87 -28.64 -43.56 1.05
N SER A 88 -27.54 -44.29 1.16
CA SER A 88 -27.56 -45.70 1.45
C SER A 88 -28.29 -46.05 2.75
N ASP A 89 -28.89 -47.25 2.83
CA ASP A 89 -29.60 -47.68 4.04
C ASP A 89 -28.72 -47.68 5.29
N SER A 90 -27.42 -47.95 5.14
CA SER A 90 -26.48 -47.94 6.25
C SER A 90 -26.22 -46.52 6.77
N LEU A 91 -26.00 -45.57 5.90
CA LEU A 91 -25.81 -44.17 6.30
C LEU A 91 -27.11 -43.56 6.85
N ARG A 92 -28.25 -43.91 6.26
CA ARG A 92 -29.58 -43.50 6.76
C ARG A 92 -29.81 -43.99 8.19
N ALA A 93 -29.48 -45.27 8.49
CA ALA A 93 -29.63 -45.85 9.83
C ALA A 93 -28.70 -45.12 10.83
N GLU A 94 -27.46 -44.91 10.47
CA GLU A 94 -26.49 -44.19 11.33
C GLU A 94 -26.93 -42.74 11.62
N ILE A 95 -27.44 -41.99 10.62
CA ILE A 95 -28.02 -40.66 10.82
C ILE A 95 -29.25 -40.72 11.75
N ALA A 96 -30.12 -41.69 11.54
CA ALA A 96 -31.32 -41.84 12.34
C ALA A 96 -31.00 -42.13 13.83
N ASP A 97 -30.04 -43.00 14.09
CA ASP A 97 -29.59 -43.32 15.45
C ASP A 97 -29.00 -42.08 16.15
N GLN A 98 -28.15 -41.31 15.46
CA GLN A 98 -27.56 -40.08 16.01
C GLN A 98 -28.60 -38.97 16.20
N TYR A 99 -29.54 -38.80 15.30
CA TYR A 99 -30.66 -37.86 15.46
C TYR A 99 -31.57 -38.22 16.64
N ALA A 100 -31.84 -39.51 16.86
CA ALA A 100 -32.62 -39.97 18.00
C ALA A 100 -31.94 -39.72 19.37
N ILE A 101 -30.59 -39.69 19.41
CA ILE A 101 -29.84 -39.29 20.62
C ILE A 101 -30.09 -37.82 20.99
N LEU A 102 -30.28 -36.92 20.02
CA LEU A 102 -30.60 -35.52 20.29
C LEU A 102 -32.03 -35.36 20.84
N GLY A 103 -32.92 -36.27 20.53
CA GLY A 103 -34.31 -36.32 21.03
C GLY A 103 -35.32 -36.60 19.91
N ASP A 104 -36.56 -36.81 20.32
CA ASP A 104 -37.63 -37.14 19.37
C ASP A 104 -38.07 -35.85 18.62
N ASN A 105 -37.88 -35.84 17.31
CA ASN A 105 -38.32 -34.77 16.42
C ASN A 105 -37.82 -33.35 16.80
N VAL A 106 -36.63 -33.24 17.41
CA VAL A 106 -36.03 -31.96 17.78
C VAL A 106 -35.67 -31.13 16.56
N PRO A 107 -35.82 -29.79 16.62
CA PRO A 107 -35.35 -28.93 15.54
C PRO A 107 -33.82 -28.87 15.51
N VAL A 108 -33.26 -29.03 14.31
CA VAL A 108 -31.80 -28.94 14.09
C VAL A 108 -31.45 -27.91 13.02
N ALA A 109 -30.25 -27.36 13.16
CA ALA A 109 -29.57 -26.65 12.09
C ALA A 109 -28.65 -27.62 11.33
N VAL A 110 -28.80 -27.68 10.01
CA VAL A 110 -27.96 -28.50 9.12
C VAL A 110 -27.09 -27.58 8.31
N ARG A 111 -25.78 -27.66 8.53
CA ARG A 111 -24.80 -26.69 8.04
C ARG A 111 -23.67 -27.38 7.26
N SER A 112 -23.32 -26.85 6.12
CA SER A 112 -22.15 -27.31 5.38
C SER A 112 -20.85 -26.94 6.13
N SER A 113 -19.89 -27.86 6.11
CA SER A 113 -18.59 -27.72 6.76
C SER A 113 -17.48 -28.14 5.79
N ALA A 114 -16.89 -27.20 5.10
CA ALA A 114 -15.85 -27.47 4.11
C ALA A 114 -14.47 -27.63 4.76
N THR A 115 -13.63 -28.45 4.12
CA THR A 115 -12.24 -28.67 4.56
C THR A 115 -11.33 -27.48 4.28
N ALA A 116 -11.70 -26.56 3.39
CA ALA A 116 -10.92 -25.39 3.00
C ALA A 116 -11.52 -24.04 3.45
N GLU A 117 -12.57 -24.04 4.29
CA GLU A 117 -13.35 -22.84 4.62
C GLU A 117 -12.61 -21.84 5.55
N ASP A 118 -11.74 -22.34 6.42
CA ASP A 118 -11.05 -21.58 7.48
C ASP A 118 -9.52 -21.48 7.28
N LEU A 119 -9.04 -21.56 6.04
CA LEU A 119 -7.63 -21.33 5.75
C LEU A 119 -7.30 -19.82 5.87
N PRO A 120 -6.16 -19.44 6.45
CA PRO A 120 -5.77 -18.03 6.67
C PRO A 120 -5.76 -17.17 5.40
N GLU A 121 -5.61 -17.78 4.23
CA GLU A 121 -5.49 -17.13 2.93
C GLU A 121 -6.76 -17.18 2.07
N ALA A 122 -7.84 -17.86 2.52
CA ALA A 122 -9.04 -18.07 1.74
C ALA A 122 -10.31 -17.94 2.60
N SER A 123 -11.04 -16.84 2.47
CA SER A 123 -12.33 -16.65 3.15
C SER A 123 -13.47 -17.14 2.26
N PHE A 124 -14.05 -18.29 2.58
CA PHE A 124 -15.28 -18.85 1.97
C PHE A 124 -16.56 -18.31 2.63
N ALA A 125 -16.49 -17.24 3.39
CA ALA A 125 -17.62 -16.72 4.14
C ALA A 125 -18.85 -16.47 3.25
N GLY A 126 -20.02 -17.04 3.61
CA GLY A 126 -21.29 -16.84 2.93
C GLY A 126 -21.44 -17.54 1.57
N GLN A 127 -20.63 -18.55 1.28
CA GLN A 127 -20.70 -19.29 0.00
C GLN A 127 -21.47 -20.61 0.07
N GLN A 128 -21.87 -21.06 1.27
CA GLN A 128 -22.47 -22.37 1.50
C GLN A 128 -23.79 -22.26 2.28
N ASP A 129 -24.70 -23.20 2.03
CA ASP A 129 -26.05 -23.13 2.55
C ASP A 129 -26.15 -23.63 4.00
N THR A 130 -27.06 -23.02 4.77
CA THR A 130 -27.48 -23.45 6.11
C THR A 130 -28.99 -23.63 6.12
N TYR A 131 -29.47 -24.78 6.63
CA TYR A 131 -30.88 -25.12 6.76
C TYR A 131 -31.27 -25.12 8.23
N LEU A 132 -32.10 -24.16 8.63
CA LEU A 132 -32.54 -24.00 10.00
C LEU A 132 -33.93 -24.60 10.23
N ASN A 133 -34.19 -25.02 11.48
CA ASN A 133 -35.45 -25.60 11.94
C ASN A 133 -35.90 -26.85 11.16
N VAL A 134 -34.89 -27.68 10.78
CA VAL A 134 -35.14 -28.95 10.14
C VAL A 134 -35.68 -29.95 11.18
N ARG A 135 -36.81 -30.61 10.88
CA ARG A 135 -37.49 -31.55 11.79
C ARG A 135 -37.78 -32.85 11.13
N GLY A 136 -37.50 -33.93 11.85
CA GLY A 136 -37.73 -35.30 11.39
C GLY A 136 -36.66 -35.82 10.43
N LEU A 137 -36.55 -37.14 10.37
CA LEU A 137 -35.48 -37.83 9.62
C LEU A 137 -35.54 -37.55 8.11
N GLN A 138 -36.71 -37.45 7.51
CA GLN A 138 -36.83 -37.27 6.05
C GLN A 138 -36.30 -35.87 5.62
N ASP A 139 -36.72 -34.83 6.36
CA ASP A 139 -36.25 -33.48 6.08
C ASP A 139 -34.76 -33.32 6.41
N LEU A 140 -34.24 -33.99 7.44
CA LEU A 140 -32.83 -34.04 7.78
C LEU A 140 -32.00 -34.63 6.63
N LEU A 141 -32.42 -35.78 6.08
CA LEU A 141 -31.73 -36.43 4.95
C LEU A 141 -31.77 -35.57 3.69
N ALA A 142 -32.85 -34.87 3.44
CA ALA A 142 -32.97 -33.94 2.34
C ALA A 142 -31.99 -32.77 2.53
N ALA A 143 -31.95 -32.15 3.73
CA ALA A 143 -31.02 -31.05 4.04
C ALA A 143 -29.55 -31.48 3.96
N VAL A 144 -29.20 -32.70 4.33
CA VAL A 144 -27.84 -33.24 4.16
C VAL A 144 -27.44 -33.30 2.69
N ARG A 145 -28.31 -33.81 1.81
CA ARG A 145 -28.06 -33.87 0.37
C ARG A 145 -27.96 -32.44 -0.24
N ASP A 146 -28.83 -31.54 0.20
CA ASP A 146 -28.78 -30.15 -0.22
C ASP A 146 -27.50 -29.46 0.22
N CYS A 147 -26.98 -29.74 1.44
CA CYS A 147 -25.65 -29.28 1.87
C CYS A 147 -24.56 -29.81 0.93
N TRP A 148 -24.55 -31.09 0.58
CA TRP A 148 -23.57 -31.63 -0.37
C TRP A 148 -23.69 -30.99 -1.75
N ALA A 149 -24.90 -30.75 -2.24
CA ALA A 149 -25.17 -30.08 -3.49
C ALA A 149 -24.68 -28.62 -3.48
N SER A 150 -24.71 -27.94 -2.32
CA SER A 150 -24.26 -26.54 -2.17
C SER A 150 -22.76 -26.36 -2.45
N LEU A 151 -21.96 -27.42 -2.34
CA LEU A 151 -20.55 -27.43 -2.74
C LEU A 151 -20.35 -27.02 -4.21
N TRP A 152 -21.38 -27.24 -5.05
CA TRP A 152 -21.37 -27.08 -6.50
C TRP A 152 -22.21 -25.88 -6.98
N THR A 153 -22.39 -24.87 -6.15
CA THR A 153 -22.98 -23.61 -6.62
C THR A 153 -22.04 -22.90 -7.63
N ALA A 154 -22.62 -22.19 -8.58
CA ALA A 154 -21.86 -21.47 -9.61
C ALA A 154 -20.75 -20.59 -9.01
N ARG A 155 -21.07 -19.88 -7.92
CA ARG A 155 -20.13 -19.03 -7.19
C ARG A 155 -18.98 -19.83 -6.58
N ALA A 156 -19.27 -20.98 -5.94
CA ALA A 156 -18.24 -21.83 -5.34
C ALA A 156 -17.34 -22.47 -6.39
N MET A 157 -17.88 -22.89 -7.54
CA MET A 157 -17.12 -23.42 -8.67
C MET A 157 -16.21 -22.36 -9.30
N ALA A 158 -16.74 -21.17 -9.58
CA ALA A 158 -15.96 -20.07 -10.14
C ALA A 158 -14.81 -19.60 -9.20
N TYR A 159 -15.05 -19.64 -7.89
CA TYR A 159 -14.00 -19.34 -6.89
C TYR A 159 -12.89 -20.40 -6.92
N ARG A 160 -13.24 -21.70 -6.84
CA ARG A 160 -12.27 -22.79 -6.87
C ARG A 160 -11.47 -22.84 -8.17
N ALA A 161 -12.12 -22.56 -9.30
CA ALA A 161 -11.42 -22.45 -10.58
C ALA A 161 -10.37 -21.34 -10.59
N ARG A 162 -10.66 -20.18 -9.97
CA ARG A 162 -9.69 -19.08 -9.81
C ARG A 162 -8.53 -19.45 -8.90
N GLN A 163 -8.76 -20.32 -7.92
CA GLN A 163 -7.73 -20.81 -6.99
C GLN A 163 -7.04 -22.10 -7.47
N ALA A 164 -7.30 -22.53 -8.70
CA ALA A 164 -6.76 -23.77 -9.29
C ALA A 164 -7.00 -25.03 -8.43
N ILE A 165 -8.08 -25.08 -7.64
CA ILE A 165 -8.45 -26.23 -6.81
C ILE A 165 -9.07 -27.30 -7.69
N ASP A 166 -8.49 -28.52 -7.68
CA ASP A 166 -8.99 -29.65 -8.46
C ASP A 166 -10.40 -30.09 -7.96
N PRO A 167 -11.44 -30.06 -8.81
CA PRO A 167 -12.78 -30.54 -8.45
C PRO A 167 -12.82 -31.96 -7.91
N ALA A 168 -11.90 -32.82 -8.29
CA ALA A 168 -11.85 -34.22 -7.84
C ALA A 168 -11.45 -34.36 -6.36
N THR A 169 -10.78 -33.36 -5.77
CA THR A 169 -10.26 -33.43 -4.40
C THR A 169 -11.21 -32.85 -3.36
N VAL A 170 -12.24 -32.10 -3.78
CA VAL A 170 -13.15 -31.42 -2.85
C VAL A 170 -14.16 -32.40 -2.20
N SER A 171 -14.35 -32.20 -0.90
CA SER A 171 -15.33 -32.96 -0.11
C SER A 171 -15.95 -32.06 0.96
N LEU A 172 -17.11 -32.43 1.46
CA LEU A 172 -17.90 -31.65 2.39
C LEU A 172 -18.40 -32.50 3.54
N ALA A 173 -18.13 -32.09 4.77
CA ALA A 173 -18.81 -32.61 5.94
C ALA A 173 -20.09 -31.80 6.22
N VAL A 174 -21.02 -32.37 6.97
CA VAL A 174 -22.28 -31.73 7.35
C VAL A 174 -22.42 -31.72 8.86
N VAL A 175 -22.56 -30.56 9.46
CA VAL A 175 -22.84 -30.36 10.88
C VAL A 175 -24.36 -30.44 11.09
N VAL A 176 -24.81 -31.29 12.00
CA VAL A 176 -26.17 -31.37 12.49
C VAL A 176 -26.19 -30.97 13.95
N GLN A 177 -26.72 -29.81 14.27
CA GLN A 177 -26.68 -29.20 15.59
C GLN A 177 -28.09 -28.91 16.08
N GLN A 178 -28.40 -29.24 17.34
CA GLN A 178 -29.69 -28.92 17.95
C GLN A 178 -29.88 -27.38 17.96
N MET A 179 -31.03 -26.93 17.50
CA MET A 179 -31.35 -25.50 17.55
C MET A 179 -31.66 -25.03 18.97
N VAL A 180 -31.14 -23.86 19.31
CA VAL A 180 -31.49 -23.12 20.50
C VAL A 180 -32.80 -22.37 20.25
N ASP A 181 -33.78 -22.49 21.14
CA ASP A 181 -34.98 -21.65 21.08
C ASP A 181 -34.66 -20.24 21.58
N ALA A 182 -33.93 -19.52 20.78
CA ALA A 182 -33.30 -18.28 21.13
C ALA A 182 -34.30 -17.13 21.22
N ASN A 183 -34.31 -16.44 22.37
CA ASN A 183 -34.98 -15.15 22.52
C ASN A 183 -34.10 -13.98 22.07
N ALA A 184 -32.79 -14.15 22.03
CA ALA A 184 -31.81 -13.21 21.48
C ALA A 184 -30.62 -13.97 20.89
N ALA A 185 -29.99 -13.41 19.87
CA ALA A 185 -28.80 -13.97 19.25
C ALA A 185 -27.97 -12.88 18.61
N GLY A 186 -26.76 -13.23 18.20
CA GLY A 186 -25.88 -12.26 17.57
C GLY A 186 -24.50 -12.76 17.23
N VAL A 187 -23.63 -11.82 16.97
CA VAL A 187 -22.21 -12.05 16.67
C VAL A 187 -21.36 -11.28 17.68
N MET A 188 -20.24 -11.85 18.05
CA MET A 188 -19.25 -11.21 18.91
C MET A 188 -17.86 -11.36 18.31
N PHE A 189 -17.18 -10.24 18.12
CA PHE A 189 -15.76 -10.22 17.79
C PHE A 189 -14.95 -10.04 19.07
N THR A 190 -13.98 -10.89 19.34
CA THR A 190 -13.13 -10.79 20.54
C THR A 190 -12.00 -9.77 20.40
N ALA A 191 -11.85 -9.14 19.24
CA ALA A 191 -11.08 -7.94 19.00
C ALA A 191 -11.94 -6.95 18.21
N ASN A 192 -11.71 -5.64 18.40
CA ASN A 192 -12.50 -4.62 17.72
C ASN A 192 -12.12 -4.53 16.23
N PRO A 193 -12.99 -4.92 15.28
CA PRO A 193 -12.67 -4.95 13.86
C PRO A 193 -12.54 -3.56 13.24
N SER A 194 -12.99 -2.51 13.93
CA SER A 194 -12.91 -1.13 13.42
C SER A 194 -11.58 -0.44 13.71
N ASN A 195 -10.91 -0.81 14.81
CA ASN A 195 -9.70 -0.14 15.30
C ASN A 195 -8.56 -1.11 15.69
N GLY A 196 -8.76 -2.42 15.53
CA GLY A 196 -7.78 -3.46 15.83
C GLY A 196 -7.52 -3.74 17.31
N ARG A 197 -8.18 -3.03 18.24
CA ARG A 197 -7.95 -3.18 19.69
C ARG A 197 -8.30 -4.58 20.18
N ARG A 198 -7.33 -5.27 20.72
CA ARG A 198 -7.44 -6.64 21.22
C ARG A 198 -7.93 -6.72 22.67
N ASP A 199 -7.98 -5.61 23.39
CA ASP A 199 -8.56 -5.50 24.74
C ASP A 199 -10.08 -5.21 24.74
N GLU A 200 -10.69 -5.08 23.56
CA GLU A 200 -12.11 -4.83 23.35
C GLU A 200 -12.80 -6.00 22.68
N ALA A 201 -13.99 -6.37 23.12
CA ALA A 201 -14.93 -7.21 22.41
C ALA A 201 -16.06 -6.37 21.83
N VAL A 202 -16.46 -6.63 20.58
CA VAL A 202 -17.60 -5.97 19.92
C VAL A 202 -18.72 -6.96 19.77
N ILE A 203 -19.91 -6.64 20.33
CA ILE A 203 -21.08 -7.50 20.35
C ILE A 203 -22.18 -6.84 19.54
N SER A 204 -22.68 -7.55 18.52
CA SER A 204 -23.91 -7.19 17.80
C SER A 204 -25.03 -8.12 18.24
N ALA A 205 -26.18 -7.57 18.64
CA ALA A 205 -27.27 -8.33 19.24
C ALA A 205 -28.64 -7.97 18.63
N ALA A 206 -29.49 -8.98 18.39
CA ALA A 206 -30.87 -8.80 17.94
C ALA A 206 -31.81 -9.79 18.66
N TRP A 207 -33.11 -9.51 18.59
CA TRP A 207 -34.12 -10.42 19.09
C TRP A 207 -34.32 -11.61 18.12
N GLY A 208 -34.61 -12.79 18.67
CA GLY A 208 -34.88 -14.01 17.94
C GLY A 208 -33.60 -14.75 17.50
N LEU A 209 -33.64 -15.38 16.32
CA LEU A 209 -32.55 -16.21 15.78
C LEU A 209 -31.45 -15.38 15.14
N GLY A 210 -30.19 -15.86 15.20
CA GLY A 210 -29.00 -15.16 14.71
C GLY A 210 -28.85 -15.07 13.18
N GLU A 211 -29.62 -15.83 12.41
CA GLU A 211 -29.55 -15.85 10.92
C GLU A 211 -29.64 -14.43 10.32
N SER A 212 -30.58 -13.63 10.82
CA SER A 212 -30.81 -12.27 10.35
C SER A 212 -29.71 -11.28 10.73
N VAL A 213 -28.98 -11.54 11.82
CA VAL A 213 -27.80 -10.75 12.20
C VAL A 213 -26.64 -11.04 11.25
N VAL A 214 -26.37 -12.31 10.96
CA VAL A 214 -25.28 -12.74 10.06
C VAL A 214 -25.55 -12.28 8.62
N SER A 215 -26.79 -12.33 8.16
CA SER A 215 -27.16 -11.84 6.82
C SER A 215 -27.26 -10.31 6.71
N GLY A 216 -27.22 -9.59 7.84
CA GLY A 216 -27.39 -8.13 7.86
C GLY A 216 -28.79 -7.64 7.52
N SER A 217 -29.81 -8.52 7.63
CA SER A 217 -31.20 -8.19 7.26
C SER A 217 -31.97 -7.45 8.37
N VAL A 218 -31.41 -7.37 9.59
CA VAL A 218 -32.02 -6.69 10.74
C VAL A 218 -31.06 -5.68 11.35
N ASN A 219 -31.64 -4.65 11.99
CA ASN A 219 -30.85 -3.72 12.81
C ASN A 219 -30.44 -4.40 14.12
N THR A 220 -29.22 -4.17 14.55
CA THR A 220 -28.61 -4.75 15.75
C THR A 220 -28.23 -3.68 16.77
N ASP A 221 -28.36 -3.99 18.06
CA ASP A 221 -27.66 -3.25 19.10
C ASP A 221 -26.16 -3.55 18.98
N ASN A 222 -25.31 -2.53 19.16
CA ASN A 222 -23.86 -2.71 19.13
C ASN A 222 -23.25 -2.24 20.46
N LEU A 223 -22.50 -3.14 21.10
CA LEU A 223 -21.83 -2.88 22.36
C LEU A 223 -20.34 -3.13 22.21
N VAL A 224 -19.53 -2.23 22.78
CA VAL A 224 -18.08 -2.43 22.91
C VAL A 224 -17.78 -2.67 24.40
N VAL A 225 -17.20 -3.81 24.70
CA VAL A 225 -16.89 -4.26 26.07
C VAL A 225 -15.38 -4.38 26.23
N ARG A 226 -14.81 -3.74 27.23
CA ARG A 226 -13.41 -3.93 27.61
C ARG A 226 -13.23 -5.29 28.29
N LYS A 227 -12.45 -6.19 27.70
CA LYS A 227 -12.30 -7.58 28.19
C LYS A 227 -11.71 -7.71 29.60
N PRO A 228 -10.66 -6.96 30.00
CA PRO A 228 -10.01 -7.13 31.31
C PRO A 228 -10.92 -6.88 32.51
N ASP A 229 -11.90 -5.97 32.42
CA ASP A 229 -12.76 -5.56 33.55
C ASP A 229 -14.25 -5.68 33.25
N GLY A 230 -14.64 -6.09 32.04
CA GLY A 230 -16.05 -6.21 31.65
C GLY A 230 -16.78 -4.89 31.47
N THR A 231 -16.07 -3.76 31.46
CA THR A 231 -16.70 -2.42 31.35
C THR A 231 -17.24 -2.22 29.92
N VAL A 232 -18.54 -1.86 29.82
CA VAL A 232 -19.12 -1.43 28.52
C VAL A 232 -18.61 -0.03 28.20
N VAL A 233 -17.78 0.08 27.13
CA VAL A 233 -17.16 1.34 26.68
C VAL A 233 -18.14 2.16 25.86
N SER A 234 -18.94 1.47 25.03
CA SER A 234 -19.96 2.10 24.17
C SER A 234 -21.14 1.15 23.99
N SER A 235 -22.34 1.72 23.91
CA SER A 235 -23.59 0.98 23.66
C SER A 235 -24.47 1.83 22.75
N ASP A 236 -24.80 1.27 21.58
CA ASP A 236 -25.71 1.86 20.60
C ASP A 236 -26.92 0.93 20.43
N THR A 237 -28.11 1.41 20.87
CA THR A 237 -29.34 0.64 20.82
C THR A 237 -30.15 1.01 19.57
N ALA A 238 -30.32 0.04 18.67
CA ALA A 238 -31.03 0.23 17.41
C ALA A 238 -32.57 0.15 17.53
N ASP A 239 -33.27 0.66 16.55
CA ASP A 239 -34.70 0.39 16.35
C ASP A 239 -34.86 -0.94 15.59
N LYS A 240 -35.12 -2.02 16.33
CA LYS A 240 -35.22 -3.41 15.87
C LYS A 240 -36.63 -3.72 15.44
N ALA A 241 -37.01 -3.40 14.19
CA ALA A 241 -38.38 -3.53 13.72
C ALA A 241 -38.81 -4.99 13.48
N VAL A 242 -37.86 -5.87 13.11
CA VAL A 242 -38.13 -7.26 12.67
C VAL A 242 -37.20 -8.21 13.40
N MET A 243 -37.66 -9.42 13.70
CA MET A 243 -36.88 -10.55 14.23
C MET A 243 -37.20 -11.83 13.47
N THR A 244 -36.23 -12.74 13.39
CA THR A 244 -36.44 -14.07 12.84
C THR A 244 -36.80 -15.07 13.94
N VAL A 245 -37.84 -15.84 13.72
CA VAL A 245 -38.32 -16.83 14.68
C VAL A 245 -38.55 -18.18 13.99
N PRO A 246 -38.49 -19.31 14.74
CA PRO A 246 -38.91 -20.62 14.18
C PRO A 246 -40.37 -20.59 13.75
N ALA A 247 -40.68 -21.26 12.62
CA ALA A 247 -42.04 -21.54 12.14
C ALA A 247 -42.31 -23.04 12.15
N GLU A 248 -43.49 -23.50 11.67
CA GLU A 248 -43.79 -24.93 11.59
C GLU A 248 -42.75 -25.66 10.70
N GLN A 249 -42.41 -25.06 9.60
CA GLN A 249 -41.32 -25.48 8.72
C GLN A 249 -40.41 -24.28 8.41
N ARG A 250 -39.10 -24.40 8.62
CA ARG A 250 -38.07 -23.35 8.41
C ARG A 250 -38.20 -22.20 9.44
N THR A 251 -37.82 -21.00 9.01
CA THR A 251 -37.84 -19.75 9.79
C THR A 251 -38.77 -18.73 9.14
N GLN A 252 -39.29 -17.78 9.91
CA GLN A 252 -40.10 -16.67 9.41
C GLN A 252 -39.74 -15.34 10.09
N GLU A 253 -39.90 -14.25 9.34
CA GLU A 253 -39.80 -12.92 9.91
C GLU A 253 -41.07 -12.54 10.67
N ARG A 254 -40.92 -11.92 11.81
CA ARG A 254 -42.00 -11.39 12.63
C ARG A 254 -41.66 -10.00 13.15
N ALA A 255 -42.67 -9.12 13.24
CA ALA A 255 -42.48 -7.81 13.85
C ALA A 255 -42.10 -7.93 15.32
N VAL A 256 -41.10 -7.19 15.77
CA VAL A 256 -40.74 -7.05 17.19
C VAL A 256 -41.85 -6.26 17.89
N PRO A 257 -42.34 -6.71 19.08
CA PRO A 257 -43.31 -5.94 19.86
C PRO A 257 -42.81 -4.50 20.11
N GLU A 258 -43.70 -3.52 19.98
CA GLU A 258 -43.34 -2.11 20.07
C GLU A 258 -42.59 -1.76 21.36
N SER A 259 -42.96 -2.43 22.48
CA SER A 259 -42.29 -2.28 23.77
C SER A 259 -40.84 -2.75 23.80
N GLN A 260 -40.42 -3.64 22.83
CA GLN A 260 -39.07 -4.23 22.80
C GLN A 260 -38.19 -3.64 21.68
N ARG A 261 -38.79 -2.93 20.72
CA ARG A 261 -38.07 -2.44 19.54
C ARG A 261 -36.83 -1.63 19.89
N ARG A 262 -36.92 -0.77 20.91
CA ARG A 262 -35.86 0.15 21.35
C ARG A 262 -35.31 -0.20 22.73
N GLU A 263 -35.66 -1.35 23.28
CA GLU A 263 -35.06 -1.87 24.49
C GLU A 263 -33.74 -2.57 24.17
N PRO A 264 -32.72 -2.42 25.02
CA PRO A 264 -31.45 -3.14 24.83
C PRO A 264 -31.68 -4.67 24.85
N VAL A 265 -31.10 -5.39 23.90
CA VAL A 265 -31.18 -6.85 23.82
C VAL A 265 -30.40 -7.52 24.94
N LEU A 266 -29.27 -6.93 25.33
CA LEU A 266 -28.41 -7.36 26.43
C LEU A 266 -28.30 -6.25 27.50
N SER A 267 -28.41 -6.65 28.76
CA SER A 267 -27.99 -5.80 29.88
C SER A 267 -26.45 -5.69 29.92
N VAL A 268 -25.96 -4.70 30.66
CA VAL A 268 -24.49 -4.51 30.86
C VAL A 268 -23.84 -5.77 31.46
N ALA A 269 -24.54 -6.42 32.44
CA ALA A 269 -24.03 -7.64 33.05
C ALA A 269 -23.98 -8.83 32.07
N GLU A 270 -25.00 -8.97 31.22
CA GLU A 270 -25.02 -10.02 30.18
C GLU A 270 -23.95 -9.78 29.12
N ALA A 271 -23.75 -8.53 28.66
CA ALA A 271 -22.69 -8.18 27.73
C ALA A 271 -21.29 -8.51 28.29
N ALA A 272 -21.05 -8.18 29.57
CA ALA A 272 -19.79 -8.52 30.24
C ALA A 272 -19.60 -10.05 30.38
N ALA A 273 -20.66 -10.79 30.70
CA ALA A 273 -20.62 -12.25 30.81
C ALA A 273 -20.30 -12.89 29.45
N LEU A 274 -20.94 -12.40 28.36
CA LEU A 274 -20.70 -12.87 27.00
C LEU A 274 -19.27 -12.56 26.55
N ALA A 275 -18.74 -11.35 26.84
CA ALA A 275 -17.34 -11.00 26.57
C ALA A 275 -16.36 -11.92 27.35
N GLY A 276 -16.76 -12.38 28.55
CA GLY A 276 -16.01 -13.39 29.31
C GLY A 276 -15.91 -14.73 28.59
N TYR A 277 -17.00 -15.21 27.94
CA TYR A 277 -16.95 -16.39 27.09
C TYR A 277 -16.00 -16.16 25.90
N GLY A 278 -16.10 -15.01 25.24
CA GLY A 278 -15.21 -14.62 24.15
C GLY A 278 -13.74 -14.68 24.55
N THR A 279 -13.40 -14.12 25.72
CA THR A 279 -12.03 -14.16 26.25
C THR A 279 -11.54 -15.60 26.50
N ARG A 280 -12.38 -16.47 27.03
CA ARG A 280 -12.02 -17.89 27.22
C ARG A 280 -11.79 -18.59 25.87
N ILE A 281 -12.61 -18.33 24.86
CA ILE A 281 -12.48 -18.90 23.53
C ILE A 281 -11.19 -18.39 22.86
N GLU A 282 -10.96 -17.07 22.89
CA GLU A 282 -9.73 -16.46 22.33
C GLU A 282 -8.45 -17.04 22.98
N ASN A 283 -8.42 -17.16 24.30
CA ASN A 283 -7.30 -17.75 25.01
C ASN A 283 -7.08 -19.22 24.65
N HIS A 284 -8.16 -19.96 24.41
CA HIS A 284 -8.08 -21.35 24.00
C HIS A 284 -7.47 -21.54 22.60
N TYR A 285 -7.87 -20.66 21.65
CA TYR A 285 -7.36 -20.71 20.28
C TYR A 285 -6.05 -19.94 20.08
N GLY A 286 -5.69 -19.06 21.00
CA GLY A 286 -4.50 -18.19 20.93
C GLY A 286 -4.60 -17.07 19.88
N ALA A 287 -5.80 -16.80 19.35
CA ALA A 287 -6.07 -15.79 18.35
C ALA A 287 -7.46 -15.19 18.50
N PRO A 288 -7.69 -13.92 18.11
CA PRO A 288 -9.00 -13.29 18.11
C PRO A 288 -10.02 -14.08 17.30
N GLN A 289 -11.26 -14.10 17.81
CA GLN A 289 -12.35 -14.94 17.29
C GLN A 289 -13.58 -14.14 16.90
N ASP A 290 -14.24 -14.58 15.82
CA ASP A 290 -15.58 -14.22 15.40
C ASP A 290 -16.52 -15.33 15.88
N ILE A 291 -17.46 -14.99 16.78
CA ILE A 291 -18.27 -15.93 17.55
C ILE A 291 -19.75 -15.66 17.28
N GLU A 292 -20.46 -16.66 16.78
CA GLU A 292 -21.92 -16.66 16.73
C GLU A 292 -22.46 -17.20 18.06
N TRP A 293 -23.40 -16.48 18.67
CA TRP A 293 -23.99 -16.84 19.95
C TRP A 293 -25.53 -16.76 19.93
N ALA A 294 -26.15 -17.54 20.80
CA ALA A 294 -27.59 -17.50 21.05
C ALA A 294 -27.85 -17.46 22.55
N ARG A 295 -28.99 -16.89 22.96
CA ARG A 295 -29.42 -16.87 24.36
C ARG A 295 -30.84 -17.44 24.49
N ALA A 296 -31.00 -18.39 25.37
CA ALA A 296 -32.30 -18.96 25.76
C ALA A 296 -32.33 -19.12 27.29
N ASP A 297 -33.46 -18.82 27.94
CA ASP A 297 -33.65 -18.96 29.36
C ASP A 297 -32.52 -18.33 30.23
N GLY A 298 -31.98 -17.22 29.77
CA GLY A 298 -30.90 -16.50 30.46
C GLY A 298 -29.53 -17.15 30.35
N GLN A 299 -29.38 -18.22 29.54
CA GLN A 299 -28.10 -18.91 29.29
C GLN A 299 -27.60 -18.57 27.88
N PHE A 300 -26.28 -18.38 27.75
CA PHE A 300 -25.62 -18.23 26.46
C PHE A 300 -25.17 -19.57 25.89
N PHE A 301 -25.30 -19.71 24.60
CA PHE A 301 -24.81 -20.83 23.81
C PHE A 301 -23.89 -20.31 22.71
N ILE A 302 -22.78 -21.03 22.49
CA ILE A 302 -21.86 -20.75 21.39
C ILE A 302 -22.23 -21.63 20.20
N VAL A 303 -22.64 -21.00 19.12
CA VAL A 303 -23.18 -21.68 17.93
C VAL A 303 -22.08 -21.92 16.89
N GLN A 304 -21.10 -21.03 16.82
CA GLN A 304 -19.91 -21.14 15.97
C GLN A 304 -18.80 -20.24 16.52
N ALA A 305 -17.54 -20.61 16.31
CA ALA A 305 -16.40 -19.70 16.46
C ALA A 305 -15.40 -19.94 15.31
N ARG A 306 -14.78 -18.87 14.84
CA ARG A 306 -13.72 -18.91 13.82
C ARG A 306 -12.69 -17.81 14.07
N PRO A 307 -11.43 -18.00 13.65
CA PRO A 307 -10.44 -16.95 13.74
C PRO A 307 -10.82 -15.71 12.92
N ILE A 308 -10.53 -14.52 13.43
CA ILE A 308 -10.63 -13.29 12.66
C ILE A 308 -9.36 -13.20 11.79
N THR A 309 -9.52 -13.31 10.48
CA THR A 309 -8.40 -13.35 9.51
C THR A 309 -7.88 -11.97 9.12
N ALA A 310 -8.66 -10.90 9.30
CA ALA A 310 -8.29 -9.53 8.95
C ALA A 310 -8.71 -8.57 10.07
N LEU A 311 -7.77 -8.24 10.94
CA LEU A 311 -7.93 -7.14 11.90
C LEU A 311 -7.07 -5.98 11.44
N PRO A 312 -7.60 -4.74 11.52
CA PRO A 312 -6.73 -3.57 11.40
C PRO A 312 -5.65 -3.64 12.48
N ASP A 313 -4.48 -3.16 12.15
CA ASP A 313 -3.45 -2.97 13.15
C ASP A 313 -3.94 -2.01 14.24
N VAL A 314 -3.53 -2.27 15.49
CA VAL A 314 -3.87 -1.38 16.62
C VAL A 314 -3.37 0.02 16.29
N GLU A 315 -4.29 0.98 16.25
CA GLU A 315 -3.93 2.37 16.00
C GLU A 315 -3.07 2.92 17.14
N ALA A 316 -1.76 2.97 16.92
CA ALA A 316 -0.89 3.73 17.83
C ALA A 316 -1.29 5.21 17.84
N PRO A 317 -1.17 5.92 18.96
CA PRO A 317 -1.50 7.33 19.02
C PRO A 317 -0.62 8.14 18.06
N MET A 318 -1.26 9.02 17.30
CA MET A 318 -0.55 9.96 16.41
C MET A 318 0.19 11.00 17.26
N PRO A 319 1.47 11.30 16.98
CA PRO A 319 2.20 12.32 17.74
C PRO A 319 1.57 13.70 17.58
N THR A 320 1.39 14.39 18.69
CA THR A 320 0.87 15.76 18.77
C THR A 320 1.92 16.77 19.21
N ASP A 321 3.00 16.30 19.84
CA ASP A 321 4.13 17.15 20.28
C ASP A 321 5.30 17.04 19.29
N TRP A 322 5.82 18.21 18.87
CA TRP A 322 6.96 18.34 17.95
C TRP A 322 8.10 19.10 18.62
N THR A 323 8.32 18.82 19.90
CA THR A 323 9.45 19.39 20.65
C THR A 323 10.77 18.84 20.14
N VAL A 324 11.75 19.73 19.94
CA VAL A 324 13.08 19.37 19.46
C VAL A 324 14.08 19.35 20.61
N SER A 325 15.11 18.50 20.51
CA SER A 325 16.15 18.36 21.53
C SER A 325 16.99 19.63 21.70
N GLU A 326 17.24 20.38 20.62
CA GLU A 326 17.99 21.65 20.62
C GLU A 326 17.12 22.80 20.12
N PRO A 327 16.37 23.52 20.99
CA PRO A 327 15.47 24.60 20.58
C PRO A 327 16.19 25.81 19.93
N THR A 328 17.50 25.91 20.08
CA THR A 328 18.33 26.97 19.47
C THR A 328 18.79 26.64 18.05
N ALA A 329 18.66 25.39 17.61
CA ALA A 329 18.93 24.95 16.26
C ALA A 329 17.67 25.07 15.36
N MET A 330 17.87 25.07 14.06
CA MET A 330 16.80 25.01 13.06
C MET A 330 16.72 23.58 12.53
N TYR A 331 15.55 23.01 12.54
CA TYR A 331 15.23 21.72 11.95
C TYR A 331 14.32 21.92 10.74
N VAL A 332 14.74 21.45 9.58
CA VAL A 332 14.03 21.71 8.33
C VAL A 332 13.96 20.41 7.49
N ARG A 333 12.77 20.13 6.95
CA ARG A 333 12.57 18.97 6.08
C ARG A 333 12.97 19.24 4.63
N ALA A 334 12.83 20.46 4.13
CA ALA A 334 13.26 20.88 2.80
C ALA A 334 13.09 19.78 1.70
N SER A 335 14.14 19.59 0.89
CA SER A 335 14.13 18.58 -0.19
C SER A 335 14.16 17.13 0.27
N ILE A 336 14.48 16.86 1.55
CA ILE A 336 14.53 15.49 2.05
C ILE A 336 13.14 14.84 2.11
N VAL A 337 12.07 15.64 2.15
CA VAL A 337 10.69 15.15 2.08
C VAL A 337 10.44 14.33 0.82
N GLU A 338 11.10 14.66 -0.29
CA GLU A 338 10.96 13.94 -1.55
C GLU A 338 11.58 12.54 -1.51
N GLN A 339 12.54 12.31 -0.61
CA GLN A 339 13.27 11.04 -0.53
C GLN A 339 12.96 10.24 0.75
N LEU A 340 12.58 10.93 1.82
CA LEU A 340 12.21 10.36 3.13
C LEU A 340 10.88 10.97 3.60
N PRO A 341 9.76 10.64 2.94
CA PRO A 341 8.46 11.18 3.29
C PRO A 341 7.94 10.65 4.64
N ASP A 342 8.21 9.39 4.94
CA ASP A 342 7.74 8.64 6.09
C ASP A 342 8.67 8.74 7.31
N PRO A 343 8.25 8.29 8.51
CA PRO A 343 9.14 8.05 9.63
C PRO A 343 10.18 6.99 9.28
N LEU A 344 11.39 7.13 9.79
CA LEU A 344 12.49 6.20 9.51
C LEU A 344 12.39 4.93 10.36
N SER A 345 12.85 3.82 9.80
CA SER A 345 13.15 2.62 10.58
C SER A 345 14.32 2.88 11.54
N PRO A 346 14.34 2.24 12.73
CA PRO A 346 15.39 2.48 13.72
C PRO A 346 16.81 2.25 13.17
N LEU A 347 17.03 1.14 12.47
CA LEU A 347 18.34 0.83 11.91
C LEU A 347 18.79 1.86 10.86
N PHE A 348 17.87 2.29 10.00
CA PHE A 348 18.18 3.31 9.00
C PHE A 348 18.54 4.65 9.66
N ALA A 349 17.77 5.07 10.67
CA ALA A 349 18.02 6.30 11.40
C ALA A 349 19.42 6.31 12.07
N ASP A 350 19.80 5.18 12.70
CA ASP A 350 21.11 5.04 13.37
C ASP A 350 22.28 5.13 12.39
N LEU A 351 22.12 4.64 11.16
CA LEU A 351 23.20 4.60 10.17
C LEU A 351 23.28 5.87 9.34
N ILE A 352 22.13 6.48 8.98
CA ILE A 352 22.10 7.58 8.01
C ILE A 352 22.52 8.92 8.61
N ASP A 353 22.15 9.23 9.85
CA ASP A 353 22.50 10.52 10.47
C ASP A 353 24.02 10.75 10.56
N PRO A 354 24.81 9.81 11.13
CA PRO A 354 26.27 9.99 11.15
C PRO A 354 26.89 10.01 9.75
N ALA A 355 26.38 9.21 8.80
CA ALA A 355 26.90 9.18 7.43
C ALA A 355 26.66 10.51 6.69
N VAL A 356 25.44 11.04 6.75
CA VAL A 356 25.08 12.34 6.15
C VAL A 356 25.85 13.49 6.81
N THR A 357 25.96 13.47 8.14
CA THR A 357 26.73 14.48 8.89
C THR A 357 28.18 14.53 8.45
N ARG A 358 28.85 13.38 8.35
CA ARG A 358 30.24 13.28 7.86
C ARG A 358 30.35 13.76 6.41
N SER A 359 29.42 13.37 5.57
CA SER A 359 29.42 13.71 4.14
C SER A 359 29.25 15.22 3.92
N ILE A 360 28.28 15.85 4.58
CA ILE A 360 28.05 17.31 4.52
C ILE A 360 29.28 18.06 5.00
N LYS A 361 29.85 17.64 6.13
CA LYS A 361 31.07 18.25 6.67
C LYS A 361 32.24 18.13 5.70
N SER A 362 32.43 16.97 5.09
CA SER A 362 33.48 16.75 4.07
C SER A 362 33.29 17.68 2.86
N LEU A 363 32.06 17.84 2.38
CA LEU A 363 31.74 18.74 1.26
C LEU A 363 32.07 20.20 1.60
N PHE A 364 31.67 20.68 2.79
CA PHE A 364 31.96 22.05 3.19
C PHE A 364 33.44 22.27 3.44
N ARG A 365 34.18 21.29 3.99
CA ARG A 365 35.62 21.34 4.15
C ARG A 365 36.35 21.54 2.81
N GLU A 366 35.92 20.81 1.79
CA GLU A 366 36.48 20.90 0.45
C GLU A 366 36.25 22.29 -0.17
N PHE A 367 35.04 22.84 -0.03
CA PHE A 367 34.67 24.07 -0.71
C PHE A 367 35.05 25.35 0.07
N LEU A 368 35.03 25.33 1.39
CA LEU A 368 35.13 26.52 2.21
C LEU A 368 36.40 26.56 3.09
N GLY A 369 37.14 25.47 3.17
CA GLY A 369 38.30 25.26 4.04
C GLY A 369 37.93 24.58 5.35
N GLU A 370 38.93 24.16 6.09
CA GLU A 370 38.80 23.49 7.39
C GLU A 370 38.08 24.37 8.42
N ASP A 371 37.43 23.76 9.38
CA ASP A 371 36.80 24.36 10.57
C ASP A 371 35.62 25.32 10.33
N VAL A 372 35.04 25.34 9.14
CA VAL A 372 33.81 26.13 8.89
C VAL A 372 32.59 25.52 9.53
N ILE A 373 32.46 24.18 9.47
CA ILE A 373 31.34 23.38 10.02
C ILE A 373 31.90 22.39 11.04
N LEU A 374 31.33 22.41 12.25
CA LEU A 374 31.62 21.43 13.31
C LEU A 374 30.57 20.29 13.26
N ASP A 375 30.86 19.16 13.90
CA ASP A 375 29.93 18.04 13.99
C ASP A 375 28.58 18.40 14.66
N SER A 376 28.64 19.35 15.60
CA SER A 376 27.46 19.89 16.27
C SER A 376 26.64 20.89 15.42
N ASP A 377 27.12 21.30 14.24
CA ASP A 377 26.45 22.32 13.43
C ASP A 377 25.42 21.79 12.45
N VAL A 378 25.62 20.57 12.00
CA VAL A 378 24.75 19.89 11.03
C VAL A 378 24.44 18.48 11.49
N GLY A 379 23.32 17.95 11.06
CA GLY A 379 22.93 16.59 11.33
C GLY A 379 21.62 16.25 10.62
N LEU A 380 21.23 14.99 10.71
CA LEU A 380 19.97 14.46 10.19
C LEU A 380 19.17 13.72 11.28
N PRO A 381 18.93 14.34 12.47
CA PRO A 381 18.18 13.71 13.53
C PRO A 381 16.71 13.50 13.14
N THR A 382 16.04 12.60 13.87
CA THR A 382 14.61 12.37 13.76
C THR A 382 13.84 13.15 14.83
N VAL A 383 12.61 13.57 14.49
CA VAL A 383 11.60 14.08 15.43
C VAL A 383 10.32 13.32 15.15
N ASN A 384 9.81 12.56 16.11
CA ASN A 384 8.72 11.61 15.91
C ASN A 384 8.95 10.73 14.67
N GLY A 385 10.11 10.07 14.62
CA GLY A 385 10.53 9.22 13.51
C GLY A 385 10.92 9.96 12.21
N TYR A 386 10.47 11.16 11.97
CA TYR A 386 10.74 11.91 10.74
C TYR A 386 12.10 12.57 10.70
N ALA A 387 12.83 12.43 9.61
CA ALA A 387 14.14 13.04 9.39
C ALA A 387 14.06 14.57 9.20
N TYR A 388 14.97 15.28 9.83
CA TYR A 388 15.16 16.72 9.69
C TYR A 388 16.62 17.06 9.48
N TYR A 389 16.94 17.93 8.53
CA TYR A 389 18.22 18.60 8.55
C TYR A 389 18.27 19.56 9.73
N ARG A 390 19.21 19.33 10.64
CA ARG A 390 19.49 20.21 11.76
C ARG A 390 20.64 21.14 11.41
N TYR A 391 20.44 22.45 11.64
CA TYR A 391 21.48 23.48 11.47
C TYR A 391 21.58 24.30 12.74
N SER A 392 22.79 24.37 13.32
CA SER A 392 23.07 25.28 14.43
C SER A 392 23.10 26.75 13.95
N ARG A 393 22.70 27.68 14.83
CA ARG A 393 22.74 29.12 14.53
C ARG A 393 24.16 29.60 14.27
N SER A 394 25.16 29.10 15.02
CA SER A 394 26.57 29.45 14.86
C SER A 394 27.16 28.93 13.54
N GLY A 395 26.83 27.70 13.15
CA GLY A 395 27.22 27.09 11.87
C GLY A 395 26.68 27.89 10.68
N MET A 396 25.37 28.22 10.71
CA MET A 396 24.75 29.05 9.66
C MET A 396 25.38 30.43 9.56
N TRP A 397 25.79 31.05 10.68
CA TRP A 397 26.49 32.33 10.68
C TRP A 397 27.87 32.21 10.03
N ARG A 398 28.63 31.16 10.35
CA ARG A 398 29.94 30.90 9.72
C ARG A 398 29.81 30.65 8.21
N LEU A 399 28.82 29.86 7.80
CA LEU A 399 28.51 29.63 6.37
C LEU A 399 28.17 30.92 5.63
N THR A 400 27.32 31.78 6.24
CA THR A 400 26.93 33.06 5.64
C THR A 400 28.13 33.99 5.44
N TRP A 401 29.05 34.04 6.40
CA TRP A 401 30.25 34.88 6.31
C TRP A 401 31.22 34.43 5.20
N LYS A 402 31.35 33.11 4.97
CA LYS A 402 32.19 32.53 3.92
C LYS A 402 31.48 32.30 2.59
N SER A 403 30.19 32.59 2.48
CA SER A 403 29.35 32.40 1.28
C SER A 403 29.93 32.98 -0.04
N PRO A 404 30.68 34.12 -0.09
CA PRO A 404 31.24 34.58 -1.36
C PRO A 404 32.19 33.58 -2.03
N ARG A 405 32.83 32.68 -1.27
CA ARG A 405 33.67 31.59 -1.81
C ARG A 405 32.82 30.44 -2.33
N ALA A 406 31.77 30.07 -1.64
CA ALA A 406 30.82 29.03 -2.08
C ALA A 406 30.16 29.39 -3.42
N PHE A 407 29.85 30.68 -3.64
CA PHE A 407 29.30 31.18 -4.91
C PHE A 407 30.22 30.95 -6.09
N ARG A 408 31.54 31.14 -5.92
CA ARG A 408 32.51 30.90 -7.01
C ARG A 408 32.51 29.44 -7.43
N VAL A 409 32.29 28.50 -6.53
CA VAL A 409 32.26 27.07 -6.80
C VAL A 409 30.98 26.69 -7.52
N LEU A 410 29.81 27.21 -7.09
CA LEU A 410 28.52 26.94 -7.74
C LEU A 410 28.48 27.41 -9.21
N PHE A 411 29.20 28.46 -9.55
CA PHE A 411 29.31 28.97 -10.93
C PHE A 411 30.60 28.57 -11.66
N ALA A 412 31.46 27.76 -11.03
CA ALA A 412 32.64 27.22 -11.68
C ALA A 412 32.26 26.25 -12.81
N GLY A 413 32.93 26.29 -13.93
CA GLY A 413 32.74 25.34 -15.03
C GLY A 413 33.65 24.11 -14.88
N GLY A 414 33.41 23.11 -15.72
CA GLY A 414 34.24 21.89 -15.79
C GLY A 414 34.13 21.02 -14.55
N ASN A 415 35.21 20.39 -14.11
CA ASN A 415 35.22 19.44 -12.98
C ASN A 415 34.89 20.07 -11.62
N MET A 416 34.91 21.40 -11.51
CA MET A 416 34.52 22.13 -10.29
C MET A 416 33.01 22.37 -10.20
N SER A 417 32.26 22.18 -11.29
CA SER A 417 30.77 22.25 -11.25
C SER A 417 30.19 21.00 -10.57
N GLY A 418 29.01 21.12 -9.94
CA GLY A 418 28.32 20.00 -9.34
C GLY A 418 28.13 18.83 -10.35
N GLN A 419 27.74 19.15 -11.59
CA GLN A 419 27.58 18.19 -12.69
C GLN A 419 28.93 17.52 -13.08
N GLY A 420 30.01 18.30 -13.23
CA GLY A 420 31.33 17.76 -13.58
C GLY A 420 31.90 16.86 -12.48
N ARG A 421 31.73 17.26 -11.21
CA ARG A 421 32.12 16.46 -10.04
C ARG A 421 31.35 15.15 -9.98
N TRP A 422 30.05 15.19 -10.19
CA TRP A 422 29.21 14.00 -10.20
C TRP A 422 29.65 13.02 -11.28
N ARG A 423 29.75 13.46 -12.55
CA ARG A 423 30.12 12.60 -13.70
C ARG A 423 31.52 11.99 -13.58
N ASN A 424 32.49 12.77 -13.10
CA ASN A 424 33.90 12.39 -13.19
C ASN A 424 34.46 11.81 -11.89
N TYR A 425 33.77 12.00 -10.77
CA TYR A 425 34.28 11.54 -9.47
C TYR A 425 33.23 10.78 -8.65
N SER A 426 32.12 11.42 -8.22
CA SER A 426 31.22 10.84 -7.21
C SER A 426 30.46 9.60 -7.73
N HIS A 427 29.90 9.66 -8.94
CA HIS A 427 29.19 8.54 -9.54
C HIS A 427 30.11 7.34 -9.87
N PRO A 428 31.29 7.51 -10.55
CA PRO A 428 32.20 6.40 -10.75
C PRO A 428 32.73 5.77 -9.46
N LYS A 429 32.99 6.59 -8.43
CA LYS A 429 33.40 6.11 -7.10
C LYS A 429 32.32 5.23 -6.47
N TYR A 430 31.08 5.70 -6.44
CA TYR A 430 29.95 5.00 -5.85
C TYR A 430 29.71 3.67 -6.55
N ARG A 431 29.62 3.68 -7.90
CA ARG A 431 29.47 2.45 -8.70
C ARG A 431 30.58 1.42 -8.44
N ARG A 432 31.82 1.86 -8.30
CA ARG A 432 32.94 0.97 -8.01
C ARG A 432 32.73 0.27 -6.67
N ILE A 433 32.42 1.02 -5.59
CA ILE A 433 32.19 0.46 -4.25
C ILE A 433 31.04 -0.57 -4.30
N VAL A 434 29.93 -0.21 -4.94
CA VAL A 434 28.78 -1.12 -5.08
C VAL A 434 29.16 -2.39 -5.87
N ASN A 435 29.89 -2.25 -6.97
CA ASN A 435 30.32 -3.41 -7.77
C ASN A 435 31.28 -4.31 -7.00
N ASP A 436 32.20 -3.74 -6.20
CA ASP A 436 33.13 -4.49 -5.36
C ASP A 436 32.36 -5.32 -4.31
N TRP A 437 31.28 -4.78 -3.74
CA TRP A 437 30.41 -5.50 -2.81
C TRP A 437 29.52 -6.53 -3.52
N ASN A 438 29.01 -6.24 -4.69
CA ASN A 438 28.20 -7.19 -5.48
C ASN A 438 28.98 -8.44 -5.89
N ALA A 439 30.32 -8.34 -6.02
CA ALA A 439 31.18 -9.45 -6.39
C ALA A 439 31.48 -10.41 -5.20
N ARG A 440 31.15 -10.03 -3.96
CA ARG A 440 31.44 -10.82 -2.76
C ARG A 440 30.36 -11.85 -2.47
N ASN A 441 30.75 -13.01 -1.95
CA ASN A 441 29.83 -14.03 -1.48
C ASN A 441 29.39 -13.73 -0.04
N ILE A 442 28.20 -13.16 0.12
CA ILE A 442 27.67 -12.76 1.43
C ILE A 442 27.39 -13.93 2.39
N SER A 443 27.13 -15.14 1.86
CA SER A 443 26.82 -16.31 2.69
C SER A 443 28.03 -16.83 3.49
N GLU A 444 29.26 -16.53 3.04
CA GLU A 444 30.51 -16.92 3.68
C GLU A 444 31.04 -15.86 4.68
N MET A 445 30.42 -14.69 4.74
CA MET A 445 30.87 -13.59 5.58
C MET A 445 30.30 -13.70 6.99
N SER A 446 31.08 -13.25 7.99
CA SER A 446 30.58 -13.10 9.36
C SER A 446 29.53 -11.98 9.47
N THR A 447 28.72 -12.00 10.52
CA THR A 447 27.74 -10.93 10.79
C THR A 447 28.40 -9.55 10.92
N GLU A 448 29.56 -9.48 11.59
CA GLU A 448 30.35 -8.26 11.71
C GLU A 448 30.86 -7.74 10.35
N GLN A 449 31.31 -8.64 9.47
CA GLN A 449 31.72 -8.27 8.10
C GLN A 449 30.55 -7.74 7.25
N LEU A 450 29.38 -8.36 7.39
CA LEU A 450 28.17 -7.91 6.71
C LEU A 450 27.76 -6.51 7.19
N LEU A 451 27.75 -6.28 8.51
CA LEU A 451 27.38 -4.98 9.08
C LEU A 451 28.40 -3.88 8.73
N SER A 452 29.70 -4.18 8.75
CA SER A 452 30.74 -3.25 8.28
C SER A 452 30.55 -2.90 6.79
N GLY A 453 30.15 -3.87 5.97
CA GLY A 453 29.81 -3.63 4.57
C GLY A 453 28.57 -2.77 4.37
N VAL A 454 27.55 -2.97 5.19
CA VAL A 454 26.35 -2.12 5.21
C VAL A 454 26.72 -0.68 5.54
N GLU A 455 27.54 -0.46 6.56
CA GLU A 455 28.04 0.87 6.94
C GLU A 455 28.84 1.53 5.82
N GLU A 456 29.73 0.80 5.14
CA GLU A 456 30.52 1.31 4.01
C GLU A 456 29.59 1.71 2.83
N LEU A 457 28.58 0.89 2.51
CA LEU A 457 27.61 1.19 1.45
C LEU A 457 26.74 2.40 1.80
N VAL A 458 26.28 2.53 3.05
CA VAL A 458 25.50 3.70 3.53
C VAL A 458 26.36 4.96 3.49
N GLU A 459 27.64 4.90 3.88
CA GLU A 459 28.55 6.05 3.75
C GLU A 459 28.77 6.46 2.30
N ALA A 460 28.99 5.50 1.42
CA ALA A 460 29.15 5.78 -0.01
C ALA A 460 27.89 6.39 -0.64
N ALA A 461 26.70 5.89 -0.24
CA ALA A 461 25.43 6.44 -0.67
C ALA A 461 25.20 7.86 -0.13
N ALA A 462 25.53 8.14 1.15
CA ALA A 462 25.41 9.46 1.74
C ALA A 462 26.36 10.47 1.07
N GLU A 463 27.60 10.09 0.76
CA GLU A 463 28.56 10.92 0.00
C GLU A 463 28.03 11.20 -1.41
N TYR A 464 27.51 10.18 -2.08
CA TYR A 464 26.88 10.31 -3.39
C TYR A 464 25.67 11.28 -3.35
N TYR A 465 24.76 11.06 -2.41
CA TYR A 465 23.57 11.90 -2.23
C TYR A 465 23.96 13.37 -1.93
N THR A 466 24.95 13.59 -1.10
CA THR A 466 25.47 14.95 -0.83
C THR A 466 26.04 15.60 -2.10
N ALA A 467 26.70 14.86 -2.97
CA ALA A 467 27.13 15.36 -4.27
C ALA A 467 25.96 15.72 -5.19
N VAL A 468 24.90 14.91 -5.21
CA VAL A 468 23.64 15.18 -5.95
C VAL A 468 23.01 16.51 -5.48
N GLN A 469 23.04 16.80 -4.17
CA GLN A 469 22.55 18.08 -3.64
C GLN A 469 23.27 19.32 -4.22
N THR A 470 24.45 19.17 -4.81
CA THR A 470 25.12 20.26 -5.52
C THR A 470 24.62 20.47 -6.96
N ILE A 471 23.97 19.46 -7.55
CA ILE A 471 23.37 19.54 -8.90
C ILE A 471 22.02 20.25 -8.87
N ILE A 472 21.20 19.97 -7.84
CA ILE A 472 19.83 20.50 -7.72
C ILE A 472 19.77 22.04 -7.80
N PRO A 473 20.61 22.82 -7.10
CA PRO A 473 20.61 24.26 -7.24
C PRO A 473 20.99 24.75 -8.64
N ALA A 474 21.88 24.06 -9.34
CA ALA A 474 22.27 24.41 -10.70
C ALA A 474 21.11 24.18 -11.69
N ALA A 475 20.41 23.05 -11.58
CA ALA A 475 19.22 22.73 -12.35
C ALA A 475 18.11 23.78 -12.11
N ALA A 476 17.80 24.04 -10.84
CA ALA A 476 16.80 25.03 -10.45
C ALA A 476 17.14 26.45 -10.96
N THR A 477 18.40 26.84 -10.85
CA THR A 477 18.86 28.17 -11.30
C THR A 477 18.79 28.30 -12.82
N SER A 478 19.19 27.26 -13.56
CA SER A 478 19.16 27.27 -15.04
C SER A 478 17.72 27.44 -15.57
N GLU A 479 16.78 26.68 -15.02
CA GLU A 479 15.35 26.74 -15.42
C GLU A 479 14.71 28.07 -15.00
N LEU A 480 15.03 28.56 -13.79
CA LEU A 480 14.53 29.85 -13.30
C LEU A 480 15.04 31.02 -14.16
N LEU A 481 16.34 31.04 -14.50
CA LEU A 481 16.92 32.11 -15.32
C LEU A 481 16.40 32.03 -16.75
N LEU A 482 16.28 30.84 -17.32
CA LEU A 482 15.65 30.64 -18.64
C LEU A 482 14.23 31.19 -18.61
N THR A 483 13.41 30.76 -17.64
CA THR A 483 11.99 31.15 -17.53
C THR A 483 11.85 32.67 -17.34
N ARG A 484 12.65 33.28 -16.46
CA ARG A 484 12.59 34.73 -16.23
C ARG A 484 13.04 35.54 -17.45
N PHE A 485 14.18 35.16 -18.03
CA PHE A 485 14.67 35.83 -19.23
C PHE A 485 13.69 35.70 -20.39
N TYR A 486 13.21 34.49 -20.64
CA TYR A 486 12.23 34.23 -21.69
C TYR A 486 10.95 35.05 -21.50
N ASN A 487 10.33 35.00 -20.34
CA ASN A 487 9.07 35.72 -20.07
C ASN A 487 9.21 37.24 -20.06
N ALA A 488 10.37 37.79 -19.64
CA ALA A 488 10.57 39.22 -19.53
C ALA A 488 11.11 39.86 -20.81
N VAL A 489 11.90 39.14 -21.61
CA VAL A 489 12.70 39.73 -22.68
C VAL A 489 12.38 39.14 -24.07
N VAL A 490 11.92 37.88 -24.12
CA VAL A 490 11.79 37.11 -25.36
C VAL A 490 10.36 36.81 -25.74
N ARG A 491 9.52 36.42 -24.78
CA ARG A 491 8.18 35.83 -25.01
C ARG A 491 7.22 36.81 -25.67
N GLY A 492 6.67 36.43 -26.83
CA GLY A 492 5.55 37.07 -27.50
C GLY A 492 4.19 36.56 -26.98
N LYS A 493 3.12 37.12 -27.51
CA LYS A 493 1.73 36.87 -27.02
C LYS A 493 1.28 35.43 -27.25
N ASP A 494 1.67 34.84 -28.38
CA ASP A 494 1.25 33.51 -28.80
C ASP A 494 2.34 32.44 -28.63
N ASP A 495 3.43 32.77 -27.93
CA ASP A 495 4.54 31.85 -27.68
C ASP A 495 4.22 30.82 -26.59
N PRO A 496 4.81 29.61 -26.70
CA PRO A 496 4.63 28.56 -25.71
C PRO A 496 5.25 28.97 -24.35
N PRO A 497 4.92 28.25 -23.27
CA PRO A 497 5.57 28.47 -21.98
C PRO A 497 7.04 28.03 -22.02
N ALA A 498 7.88 28.56 -21.12
CA ALA A 498 9.32 28.31 -21.09
C ALA A 498 9.71 26.83 -20.94
N GLN A 499 8.86 26.02 -20.33
CA GLN A 499 9.05 24.60 -20.12
C GLN A 499 9.18 23.81 -21.42
N VAL A 500 8.61 24.30 -22.53
CA VAL A 500 8.72 23.63 -23.83
C VAL A 500 10.18 23.49 -24.30
N PHE A 501 11.07 24.40 -23.92
CA PHE A 501 12.46 24.39 -24.36
C PHE A 501 13.33 23.31 -23.68
N VAL A 502 12.82 22.58 -22.72
CA VAL A 502 13.55 21.49 -22.03
C VAL A 502 12.88 20.13 -22.17
N LEU A 503 11.80 19.99 -22.96
CA LEU A 503 11.09 18.72 -23.19
C LEU A 503 11.87 17.75 -24.05
N GLY A 504 11.53 16.46 -23.96
CA GLY A 504 12.06 15.39 -24.79
C GLY A 504 13.51 15.04 -24.48
N SER A 505 13.93 15.22 -23.23
CA SER A 505 15.25 14.81 -22.73
C SER A 505 15.32 13.29 -22.57
N ASP A 506 16.53 12.72 -22.68
CA ASP A 506 16.78 11.30 -22.44
C ASP A 506 17.36 11.14 -21.02
N SER A 507 16.50 10.84 -20.06
CA SER A 507 16.87 10.59 -18.66
C SER A 507 16.71 9.13 -18.29
N GLU A 508 17.30 8.70 -17.18
CA GLU A 508 17.27 7.32 -16.73
C GLU A 508 15.86 6.77 -16.52
N PRO A 509 14.90 7.47 -15.92
CA PRO A 509 13.52 7.01 -15.85
C PRO A 509 12.89 6.74 -17.23
N ILE A 510 13.20 7.57 -18.24
CA ILE A 510 12.72 7.36 -19.61
C ILE A 510 13.41 6.16 -20.26
N ARG A 511 14.69 5.93 -20.00
CA ARG A 511 15.42 4.75 -20.47
C ARG A 511 14.89 3.45 -19.84
N ALA A 512 14.54 3.49 -18.54
CA ALA A 512 13.90 2.37 -17.84
C ALA A 512 12.54 2.02 -18.47
N GLU A 513 11.71 3.02 -18.75
CA GLU A 513 10.43 2.82 -19.44
C GLU A 513 10.61 2.21 -20.85
N LYS A 514 11.55 2.73 -21.64
CA LYS A 514 11.87 2.17 -22.96
C LYS A 514 12.29 0.70 -22.87
N SER A 515 13.10 0.35 -21.88
CA SER A 515 13.53 -1.04 -21.66
C SER A 515 12.35 -1.97 -21.35
N LEU A 516 11.37 -1.53 -20.54
CA LEU A 516 10.12 -2.29 -20.31
C LEU A 516 9.25 -2.36 -21.57
N TYR A 517 9.16 -1.28 -22.34
CA TYR A 517 8.41 -1.26 -23.59
C TYR A 517 9.03 -2.19 -24.66
N ASP A 518 10.36 -2.25 -24.73
CA ASP A 518 11.07 -3.18 -25.62
C ASP A 518 10.80 -4.64 -25.24
N LEU A 519 10.82 -4.93 -23.91
CA LEU A 519 10.45 -6.26 -23.40
C LEU A 519 8.97 -6.58 -23.71
N ALA A 520 8.06 -5.63 -23.53
CA ALA A 520 6.66 -5.81 -23.87
C ALA A 520 6.44 -6.06 -25.36
N THR A 521 7.17 -5.34 -26.21
CA THR A 521 7.11 -5.52 -27.67
C THR A 521 7.62 -6.89 -28.09
N TRP A 522 8.71 -7.33 -27.47
CA TRP A 522 9.23 -8.68 -27.66
C TRP A 522 8.24 -9.75 -27.17
N THR A 523 7.64 -9.54 -25.98
CA THR A 523 6.63 -10.46 -25.41
C THR A 523 5.42 -10.59 -26.33
N ARG A 524 4.91 -9.48 -26.91
CA ARG A 524 3.79 -9.51 -27.87
C ARG A 524 4.07 -10.35 -29.11
N SER A 525 5.33 -10.46 -29.54
CA SER A 525 5.69 -11.30 -30.67
C SER A 525 5.64 -12.82 -30.38
N HIS A 526 5.45 -13.21 -29.08
CA HIS A 526 5.32 -14.58 -28.60
C HIS A 526 3.93 -14.79 -27.95
N GLN A 527 2.94 -15.16 -28.75
CA GLN A 527 1.53 -15.15 -28.37
C GLN A 527 1.20 -15.95 -27.09
N GLU A 528 1.75 -17.16 -26.94
CA GLU A 528 1.50 -18.01 -25.75
C GLU A 528 2.08 -17.40 -24.47
N LEU A 529 3.27 -16.81 -24.55
CA LEU A 529 3.89 -16.10 -23.44
C LEU A 529 3.10 -14.83 -23.07
N ALA A 530 2.67 -14.06 -24.08
CA ALA A 530 1.85 -12.87 -23.87
C ALA A 530 0.51 -13.20 -23.21
N ALA A 531 -0.16 -14.27 -23.66
CA ALA A 531 -1.39 -14.76 -23.06
C ALA A 531 -1.17 -15.19 -21.60
N SER A 532 -0.09 -15.92 -21.33
CA SER A 532 0.29 -16.35 -19.97
C SER A 532 0.56 -15.14 -19.04
N LEU A 533 1.28 -14.12 -19.52
CA LEU A 533 1.56 -12.90 -18.74
C LEU A 533 0.26 -12.17 -18.37
N LEU A 534 -0.71 -12.13 -19.25
CA LEU A 534 -1.98 -11.44 -19.02
C LEU A 534 -2.93 -12.23 -18.13
N ALA A 535 -2.85 -13.57 -18.14
CA ALA A 535 -3.79 -14.45 -17.44
C ALA A 535 -3.32 -14.87 -16.03
N LEU A 536 -2.02 -15.18 -15.86
CA LEU A 536 -1.52 -15.69 -14.59
C LEU A 536 -1.36 -14.59 -13.54
N PRO A 537 -1.51 -14.88 -12.24
CA PRO A 537 -1.09 -13.97 -11.17
C PRO A 537 0.38 -13.55 -11.34
N PRO A 538 0.77 -12.31 -11.02
CA PRO A 538 2.14 -11.83 -11.25
C PRO A 538 3.23 -12.70 -10.62
N GLN A 539 3.01 -13.13 -9.40
CA GLN A 539 3.97 -13.97 -8.66
C GLN A 539 4.15 -15.33 -9.35
N GLU A 540 3.04 -15.98 -9.70
CA GLU A 540 3.04 -17.27 -10.39
C GLU A 540 3.74 -17.19 -11.76
N PHE A 541 3.50 -16.10 -12.50
CA PHE A 541 4.17 -15.88 -13.77
C PHE A 541 5.70 -15.76 -13.61
N LEU A 542 6.17 -15.04 -12.58
CA LEU A 542 7.60 -14.90 -12.29
C LEU A 542 8.24 -16.24 -11.90
N GLU A 543 7.58 -17.00 -11.03
CA GLU A 543 8.04 -18.32 -10.60
C GLU A 543 8.14 -19.28 -11.79
N ARG A 544 7.10 -19.30 -12.63
CA ARG A 544 7.12 -20.11 -13.86
C ARG A 544 8.22 -19.66 -14.82
N ALA A 545 8.43 -18.37 -15.00
CA ALA A 545 9.48 -17.85 -15.87
C ALA A 545 10.89 -18.21 -15.37
N ALA A 546 11.09 -18.22 -14.05
CA ALA A 546 12.35 -18.60 -13.42
C ALA A 546 12.63 -20.10 -13.51
N ALA A 547 11.59 -20.95 -13.43
CA ALA A 547 11.71 -22.41 -13.40
C ALA A 547 11.63 -23.08 -14.78
N SER A 548 11.21 -22.36 -15.83
CA SER A 548 10.93 -22.95 -17.16
C SER A 548 12.18 -23.31 -17.93
N ASP A 549 12.17 -24.51 -18.52
CA ASP A 549 13.18 -24.96 -19.49
C ASP A 549 12.90 -24.53 -20.94
N ASP A 550 11.73 -23.97 -21.21
CA ASP A 550 11.33 -23.46 -22.51
C ASP A 550 12.25 -22.29 -22.95
N PRO A 551 12.81 -22.32 -24.17
CA PRO A 551 13.73 -21.29 -24.64
C PRO A 551 13.13 -19.88 -24.65
N VAL A 552 11.82 -19.73 -24.93
CA VAL A 552 11.15 -18.43 -24.99
C VAL A 552 10.99 -17.87 -23.57
N TRP A 553 10.58 -18.70 -22.61
CA TRP A 553 10.46 -18.32 -21.21
C TRP A 553 11.82 -17.95 -20.60
N ARG A 554 12.88 -18.72 -20.90
CA ARG A 554 14.24 -18.41 -20.45
C ARG A 554 14.77 -17.10 -21.04
N GLU A 555 14.52 -16.84 -22.31
CA GLU A 555 14.92 -15.58 -22.95
C GLU A 555 14.15 -14.39 -22.34
N TRP A 556 12.84 -14.54 -22.09
CA TRP A 556 12.06 -13.52 -21.39
C TRP A 556 12.64 -13.24 -20.02
N HIS A 557 12.89 -14.30 -19.24
CA HIS A 557 13.45 -14.17 -17.89
C HIS A 557 14.81 -13.46 -17.93
N ALA A 558 15.69 -13.84 -18.86
CA ALA A 558 16.99 -13.18 -19.02
C ALA A 558 16.87 -11.69 -19.35
N ARG A 559 15.95 -11.31 -20.25
CA ARG A 559 15.68 -9.90 -20.59
C ARG A 559 15.12 -9.12 -19.40
N PHE A 560 14.20 -9.73 -18.66
CA PHE A 560 13.64 -9.12 -17.47
C PHE A 560 14.70 -8.94 -16.37
N GLN A 561 15.56 -9.95 -16.15
CA GLN A 561 16.70 -9.83 -15.23
C GLN A 561 17.72 -8.76 -15.67
N ALA A 562 17.94 -8.59 -16.97
CA ALA A 562 18.77 -7.52 -17.49
C ALA A 562 18.16 -6.13 -17.19
N HIS A 563 16.83 -5.99 -17.32
CA HIS A 563 16.12 -4.78 -16.91
C HIS A 563 16.26 -4.51 -15.41
N LEU A 564 16.03 -5.51 -14.55
CA LEU A 564 16.18 -5.39 -13.10
C LEU A 564 17.62 -5.06 -12.70
N SER A 565 18.61 -5.63 -13.36
CA SER A 565 20.04 -5.33 -13.13
C SER A 565 20.38 -3.88 -13.48
N ALA A 566 19.76 -3.31 -14.51
CA ALA A 566 20.02 -1.95 -14.95
C ALA A 566 19.25 -0.90 -14.15
N TYR A 567 18.00 -1.17 -13.75
CA TYR A 567 17.05 -0.19 -13.23
C TYR A 567 16.37 -0.60 -11.92
N GLY A 568 16.55 -1.84 -11.44
CA GLY A 568 15.87 -2.37 -10.26
C GLY A 568 16.35 -1.80 -8.93
N HIS A 569 17.36 -0.93 -8.94
CA HIS A 569 17.87 -0.22 -7.78
C HIS A 569 17.12 1.08 -7.46
N THR A 570 16.21 1.52 -8.32
CA THR A 570 15.42 2.75 -8.08
C THR A 570 14.59 2.62 -6.81
N VAL A 571 14.58 3.67 -5.99
CA VAL A 571 13.92 3.62 -4.68
C VAL A 571 12.56 4.30 -4.70
N TYR A 572 11.60 3.71 -3.97
CA TYR A 572 10.33 4.35 -3.64
C TYR A 572 10.48 5.32 -2.47
N ASN A 573 11.36 4.97 -1.55
CA ASN A 573 11.74 5.71 -0.36
C ASN A 573 13.19 5.33 -0.04
N LEU A 574 14.02 6.28 0.44
CA LEU A 574 15.42 6.01 0.77
C LEU A 574 15.61 5.12 2.01
N ASP A 575 14.61 4.99 2.88
CA ASP A 575 14.71 4.02 3.97
C ASP A 575 14.76 2.60 3.39
N PHE A 576 15.86 1.91 3.63
CA PHE A 576 16.12 0.57 3.09
C PHE A 576 15.21 -0.54 3.65
N MET A 577 14.33 -0.25 4.62
CA MET A 577 13.27 -1.18 4.99
C MET A 577 12.33 -1.44 3.80
N ASN A 578 12.17 -0.45 2.93
CA ASN A 578 11.33 -0.55 1.74
C ASN A 578 12.04 -1.37 0.65
N ALA A 579 11.34 -2.35 0.09
CA ALA A 579 11.85 -3.16 -1.00
C ALA A 579 12.04 -2.31 -2.27
N VAL A 580 13.09 -2.61 -3.02
CA VAL A 580 13.32 -2.02 -4.34
C VAL A 580 12.81 -2.96 -5.45
N PRO A 581 12.62 -2.50 -6.70
CA PRO A 581 12.15 -3.36 -7.79
C PRO A 581 12.98 -4.61 -8.02
N ALA A 582 14.28 -4.59 -7.72
CA ALA A 582 15.14 -5.77 -7.79
C ALA A 582 14.77 -6.86 -6.76
N ASP A 583 14.23 -6.46 -5.59
CA ASP A 583 13.79 -7.39 -4.54
C ASP A 583 12.33 -7.81 -4.72
N HIS A 584 11.49 -6.88 -5.19
CA HIS A 584 10.05 -7.08 -5.37
C HIS A 584 9.58 -6.58 -6.74
N PRO A 585 9.77 -7.38 -7.82
CA PRO A 585 9.52 -6.94 -9.18
C PRO A 585 8.04 -6.96 -9.61
N VAL A 586 7.13 -7.45 -8.78
CA VAL A 586 5.69 -7.56 -9.07
C VAL A 586 5.07 -6.25 -9.58
N PRO A 587 5.34 -5.07 -9.00
CA PRO A 587 4.78 -3.81 -9.52
C PRO A 587 5.18 -3.49 -10.96
N LEU A 588 6.36 -3.92 -11.40
CA LEU A 588 6.80 -3.73 -12.80
C LEU A 588 6.03 -4.61 -13.80
N LEU A 589 5.54 -5.78 -13.36
CA LEU A 589 4.73 -6.64 -14.20
C LEU A 589 3.39 -5.99 -14.58
N GLU A 590 2.79 -5.20 -13.70
CA GLU A 590 1.55 -4.49 -14.02
C GLU A 590 1.77 -3.47 -15.15
N THR A 591 2.88 -2.75 -15.12
CA THR A 591 3.27 -1.87 -16.23
C THR A 591 3.56 -2.65 -17.52
N LEU A 592 4.25 -3.79 -17.39
CA LEU A 592 4.55 -4.65 -18.54
C LEU A 592 3.25 -5.19 -19.16
N ARG A 593 2.28 -5.63 -18.37
CA ARG A 593 0.93 -6.04 -18.81
C ARG A 593 0.21 -4.93 -19.56
N PHE A 594 0.27 -3.71 -19.03
CA PHE A 594 -0.30 -2.54 -19.68
C PHE A 594 0.29 -2.33 -21.08
N PHE A 595 1.62 -2.42 -21.25
CA PHE A 595 2.24 -2.32 -22.55
C PHE A 595 1.92 -3.53 -23.45
N VAL A 596 1.93 -4.76 -22.92
CA VAL A 596 1.61 -5.98 -23.69
C VAL A 596 0.17 -5.97 -24.18
N SER A 597 -0.78 -5.43 -23.42
CA SER A 597 -2.17 -5.28 -23.85
C SER A 597 -2.37 -4.27 -24.99
N GLY A 598 -1.32 -3.54 -25.40
CA GLY A 598 -1.38 -2.54 -26.47
C GLY A 598 -2.03 -1.22 -26.08
N LYS A 599 -2.31 -1.00 -24.79
CA LYS A 599 -2.93 0.24 -24.27
C LYS A 599 -1.91 1.36 -24.03
N GLY A 600 -0.62 1.02 -23.89
CA GLY A 600 0.46 1.99 -23.64
C GLY A 600 0.96 2.65 -24.93
N HIS A 601 1.31 3.93 -24.84
CA HIS A 601 1.92 4.69 -25.95
C HIS A 601 3.41 4.33 -26.12
N ASP A 602 3.90 4.41 -27.34
CA ASP A 602 5.33 4.22 -27.66
C ASP A 602 6.18 5.34 -27.03
N PRO A 603 7.06 5.05 -26.06
CA PRO A 603 7.89 6.06 -25.40
C PRO A 603 8.92 6.69 -26.36
N TYR A 604 9.33 5.99 -27.40
CA TYR A 604 10.25 6.51 -28.41
C TYR A 604 9.55 7.55 -29.30
N GLU A 605 8.31 7.28 -29.73
CA GLU A 605 7.53 8.25 -30.49
C GLU A 605 7.19 9.49 -29.66
N ARG A 606 6.79 9.30 -28.39
CA ARG A 606 6.52 10.38 -27.47
C ARG A 606 7.74 11.29 -27.31
N GLN A 607 8.90 10.72 -27.01
CA GLN A 607 10.14 11.49 -26.84
C GLN A 607 10.51 12.23 -28.13
N ARG A 608 10.45 11.57 -29.30
CA ARG A 608 10.72 12.22 -30.60
C ARG A 608 9.77 13.40 -30.85
N HIS A 609 8.48 13.24 -30.58
CA HIS A 609 7.52 14.30 -30.76
C HIS A 609 7.79 15.52 -29.85
N LEU A 610 8.11 15.26 -28.58
CA LEU A 610 8.47 16.31 -27.63
C LEU A 610 9.77 17.03 -28.03
N ALA A 611 10.77 16.31 -28.47
CA ALA A 611 12.03 16.87 -28.96
C ALA A 611 11.81 17.76 -30.20
N LEU A 612 11.03 17.28 -31.19
CA LEU A 612 10.66 18.06 -32.37
C LEU A 612 9.94 19.36 -31.96
N ARG A 613 8.93 19.28 -31.07
CA ARG A 613 8.19 20.44 -30.56
C ARG A 613 9.12 21.45 -29.87
N ARG A 614 10.07 20.96 -29.07
CA ARG A 614 11.11 21.79 -28.43
C ARG A 614 11.97 22.51 -29.46
N ASP A 615 12.47 21.78 -30.47
CA ASP A 615 13.40 22.29 -31.46
C ASP A 615 12.71 23.32 -32.39
N GLU A 616 11.49 23.03 -32.82
CA GLU A 616 10.64 23.97 -33.59
C GLU A 616 10.35 25.26 -32.81
N ALA A 617 9.95 25.13 -31.52
CA ALA A 617 9.70 26.29 -30.67
C ALA A 617 11.00 27.11 -30.50
N THR A 618 12.11 26.46 -30.29
CA THR A 618 13.42 27.12 -30.14
C THR A 618 13.82 27.84 -31.44
N ALA A 619 13.71 27.18 -32.60
CA ALA A 619 14.02 27.77 -33.90
C ALA A 619 13.11 28.98 -34.19
N THR A 620 11.80 28.86 -33.96
CA THR A 620 10.83 29.94 -34.15
C THR A 620 11.17 31.19 -33.34
N VAL A 621 11.54 30.97 -32.05
CA VAL A 621 11.91 32.08 -31.17
C VAL A 621 13.23 32.71 -31.62
N LEU A 622 14.25 31.91 -31.95
CA LEU A 622 15.58 32.42 -32.38
C LEU A 622 15.49 33.21 -33.69
N ALA A 623 14.67 32.81 -34.65
CA ALA A 623 14.55 33.44 -35.95
C ALA A 623 14.09 34.93 -35.88
N ARG A 624 13.43 35.33 -34.82
CA ARG A 624 12.90 36.70 -34.65
C ARG A 624 13.72 37.59 -33.69
N LEU A 625 14.73 37.02 -33.01
CA LEU A 625 15.55 37.76 -32.05
C LEU A 625 16.75 38.43 -32.72
N ASP A 626 17.11 39.58 -32.18
CA ASP A 626 18.39 40.20 -32.52
C ASP A 626 19.56 39.30 -32.01
N PRO A 627 20.79 39.48 -32.58
CA PRO A 627 21.91 38.59 -32.26
C PRO A 627 22.30 38.53 -30.77
N VAL A 628 22.10 39.61 -30.03
CA VAL A 628 22.43 39.67 -28.59
C VAL A 628 21.46 38.86 -27.78
N ARG A 629 20.15 39.09 -28.00
CA ARG A 629 19.09 38.31 -27.31
C ARG A 629 19.10 36.85 -27.73
N ALA A 630 19.34 36.58 -29.02
CA ALA A 630 19.45 35.19 -29.53
C ALA A 630 20.61 34.44 -28.86
N LYS A 631 21.77 35.06 -28.71
CA LYS A 631 22.93 34.45 -28.03
C LYS A 631 22.67 34.20 -26.56
N ALA A 632 22.03 35.14 -25.86
CA ALA A 632 21.68 35.00 -24.43
C ALA A 632 20.64 33.88 -24.25
N PHE A 633 19.57 33.84 -25.03
CA PHE A 633 18.53 32.85 -25.01
C PHE A 633 19.09 31.44 -25.32
N SER A 634 19.85 31.27 -26.40
CA SER A 634 20.49 30.03 -26.77
C SER A 634 21.38 29.46 -25.67
N ARG A 635 22.18 30.32 -25.00
CA ARG A 635 23.03 29.89 -23.87
C ARG A 635 22.20 29.39 -22.68
N LEU A 636 21.11 30.06 -22.34
CA LEU A 636 20.24 29.64 -21.24
C LEU A 636 19.49 28.36 -21.56
N VAL A 637 19.02 28.21 -22.80
CA VAL A 637 18.37 26.98 -23.27
C VAL A 637 19.35 25.81 -23.23
N HIS A 638 20.56 25.94 -23.80
CA HIS A 638 21.55 24.86 -23.76
C HIS A 638 21.93 24.49 -22.32
N TRP A 639 22.15 25.48 -21.46
CA TRP A 639 22.45 25.18 -20.05
C TRP A 639 21.34 24.42 -19.35
N ALA A 640 20.08 24.82 -19.55
CA ALA A 640 18.94 24.12 -18.96
C ALA A 640 18.78 22.69 -19.53
N GLN A 641 18.97 22.50 -20.85
CA GLN A 641 18.92 21.19 -21.49
C GLN A 641 20.06 20.27 -21.04
N ASP A 642 21.25 20.79 -20.78
CA ASP A 642 22.40 20.02 -20.32
C ASP A 642 22.26 19.52 -18.87
N VAL A 643 21.59 20.29 -18.02
CA VAL A 643 21.50 19.99 -16.57
C VAL A 643 20.25 19.20 -16.21
N ALA A 644 19.15 19.38 -16.92
CA ALA A 644 17.89 18.72 -16.60
C ALA A 644 17.96 17.17 -16.56
N PRO A 645 18.50 16.46 -17.57
CA PRO A 645 18.64 15.00 -17.53
C PRO A 645 19.61 14.52 -16.46
N VAL A 646 20.68 15.27 -16.18
CA VAL A 646 21.68 14.91 -15.16
C VAL A 646 21.08 14.86 -13.76
N ARG A 647 20.12 15.73 -13.46
CA ARG A 647 19.42 15.71 -12.19
C ARG A 647 18.62 14.42 -12.03
N GLU A 648 17.85 14.01 -13.03
CA GLU A 648 17.05 12.80 -13.01
C GLU A 648 17.92 11.54 -12.95
N ASP A 649 19.00 11.48 -13.76
CA ASP A 649 19.98 10.40 -13.74
C ASP A 649 20.62 10.27 -12.33
N ALA A 650 21.03 11.39 -11.76
CA ALA A 650 21.68 11.39 -10.45
C ALA A 650 20.73 10.98 -9.30
N LEU A 651 19.45 11.32 -9.41
CA LEU A 651 18.44 10.90 -8.41
C LEU A 651 18.04 9.42 -8.59
N ALA A 652 17.99 8.91 -9.80
CA ALA A 652 17.70 7.50 -10.07
C ALA A 652 18.74 6.57 -9.46
N ASP A 653 20.04 6.94 -9.55
CA ASP A 653 21.17 6.16 -9.06
C ASP A 653 21.44 6.29 -7.54
N VAL A 654 20.63 7.05 -6.78
CA VAL A 654 20.83 7.16 -5.32
C VAL A 654 20.74 5.80 -4.64
N GLY A 655 19.77 4.97 -5.08
CA GLY A 655 19.53 3.64 -4.54
C GLY A 655 20.44 2.52 -5.07
N LEU A 656 21.50 2.83 -5.80
CA LEU A 656 22.36 1.82 -6.46
C LEU A 656 22.92 0.74 -5.51
N ALA A 657 23.17 1.08 -4.25
CA ALA A 657 23.63 0.15 -3.21
C ALA A 657 22.51 -0.68 -2.58
N TRP A 658 21.23 -0.25 -2.70
CA TRP A 658 20.10 -0.83 -1.93
C TRP A 658 19.89 -2.33 -2.16
N PRO A 659 19.94 -2.87 -3.39
CA PRO A 659 19.77 -4.30 -3.58
C PRO A 659 20.81 -5.14 -2.82
N GLN A 660 22.08 -4.70 -2.81
CA GLN A 660 23.14 -5.42 -2.10
C GLN A 660 23.05 -5.22 -0.60
N LEU A 661 22.84 -3.99 -0.15
CA LEU A 661 22.71 -3.63 1.25
C LEU A 661 21.55 -4.40 1.91
N ARG A 662 20.40 -4.45 1.27
CA ARG A 662 19.23 -5.19 1.77
C ARG A 662 19.49 -6.69 1.84
N ARG A 663 20.12 -7.28 0.81
CA ARG A 663 20.52 -8.70 0.85
C ARG A 663 21.42 -9.01 2.04
N MET A 664 22.37 -8.13 2.36
CA MET A 664 23.28 -8.29 3.52
C MET A 664 22.49 -8.18 4.83
N LEU A 665 21.61 -7.21 4.98
CA LEU A 665 20.77 -7.03 6.18
C LEU A 665 19.79 -8.18 6.36
N LEU A 666 19.15 -8.65 5.29
CA LEU A 666 18.24 -9.80 5.36
C LEU A 666 18.99 -11.10 5.71
N GLU A 667 20.25 -11.26 5.28
CA GLU A 667 21.08 -12.37 5.73
C GLU A 667 21.42 -12.27 7.23
N VAL A 668 21.72 -11.08 7.74
CA VAL A 668 21.85 -10.84 9.19
C VAL A 668 20.54 -11.18 9.90
N GLY A 669 19.41 -10.70 9.39
CA GLY A 669 18.08 -10.99 9.93
C GLY A 669 17.77 -12.49 9.98
N ARG A 670 18.10 -13.24 8.92
CA ARG A 670 17.94 -14.70 8.87
C ARG A 670 18.74 -15.39 9.99
N ARG A 671 19.94 -14.93 10.29
CA ARG A 671 20.77 -15.48 11.39
C ARG A 671 20.16 -15.15 12.75
N LEU A 672 19.68 -13.93 12.95
CA LEU A 672 18.99 -13.51 14.18
C LEU A 672 17.67 -14.29 14.37
N GLN A 673 16.93 -14.55 13.32
CA GLN A 673 15.73 -15.41 13.36
C GLN A 673 16.10 -16.83 13.78
N GLN A 674 17.14 -17.43 13.21
CA GLN A 674 17.63 -18.75 13.60
C GLN A 674 18.12 -18.81 15.05
N ALA A 675 18.63 -17.71 15.58
CA ALA A 675 19.01 -17.57 16.98
C ALA A 675 17.82 -17.28 17.93
N GLY A 676 16.59 -17.10 17.41
CA GLY A 676 15.40 -16.83 18.20
C GLY A 676 15.32 -15.39 18.74
N VAL A 677 16.08 -14.45 18.15
CA VAL A 677 16.09 -13.03 18.57
C VAL A 677 14.91 -12.27 17.98
N ILE A 678 14.57 -12.56 16.73
CA ILE A 678 13.47 -11.95 15.97
C ILE A 678 12.60 -13.02 15.30
N ASN A 679 11.39 -12.65 14.88
CA ASN A 679 10.42 -13.60 14.28
C ASN A 679 10.65 -13.81 12.77
N GLU A 680 11.03 -12.80 12.05
CA GLU A 680 11.23 -12.83 10.59
C GLU A 680 12.50 -12.04 10.19
N PRO A 681 13.15 -12.40 9.06
CA PRO A 681 14.39 -11.73 8.66
C PRO A 681 14.26 -10.22 8.50
N ALA A 682 13.10 -9.73 8.04
CA ALA A 682 12.84 -8.30 7.84
C ALA A 682 12.73 -7.51 9.16
N ASP A 683 12.58 -8.19 10.30
CA ASP A 683 12.57 -7.56 11.62
C ASP A 683 13.90 -6.89 11.96
N VAL A 684 14.99 -7.25 11.27
CA VAL A 684 16.30 -6.59 11.42
C VAL A 684 16.23 -5.08 11.20
N PHE A 685 15.36 -4.60 10.33
CA PHE A 685 15.20 -3.16 10.07
C PHE A 685 14.64 -2.38 11.27
N TRP A 686 13.95 -3.09 12.18
CA TRP A 686 13.31 -2.54 13.38
C TRP A 686 14.20 -2.60 14.62
N LEU A 687 15.42 -3.13 14.50
CA LEU A 687 16.42 -3.13 15.56
C LEU A 687 17.25 -1.84 15.50
N HIS A 688 17.78 -1.44 16.64
CA HIS A 688 18.88 -0.49 16.68
C HIS A 688 20.21 -1.18 16.33
N ARG A 689 21.16 -0.41 15.81
CA ARG A 689 22.48 -0.97 15.46
C ARG A 689 23.19 -1.67 16.64
N SER A 690 23.06 -1.11 17.83
CA SER A 690 23.64 -1.67 19.07
C SER A 690 22.99 -3.00 19.49
N GLU A 691 21.74 -3.23 19.16
CA GLU A 691 21.01 -4.46 19.50
C GLU A 691 21.45 -5.65 18.62
N ILE A 692 21.97 -5.38 17.43
CA ILE A 692 22.49 -6.42 16.54
C ILE A 692 23.83 -6.96 17.05
N ASP A 693 24.70 -6.11 17.60
CA ASP A 693 26.05 -6.46 18.03
C ASP A 693 26.09 -7.30 19.33
N GLU A 694 25.13 -7.10 20.22
CA GLU A 694 25.21 -7.61 21.60
C GLU A 694 24.59 -8.99 21.78
N GLY A 695 23.96 -9.57 20.75
CA GLY A 695 23.33 -10.90 20.85
C GLY A 695 22.29 -10.98 21.98
N LEU A 696 21.50 -9.92 22.12
CA LEU A 696 20.46 -9.78 23.13
C LEU A 696 19.39 -10.87 22.96
N GLY A 697 18.66 -11.17 24.04
CA GLY A 697 17.58 -12.17 24.02
C GLY A 697 16.48 -11.84 23.04
N ASN A 698 15.34 -12.52 23.11
CA ASN A 698 14.21 -12.31 22.19
C ASN A 698 13.71 -10.85 22.22
N LEU A 699 13.71 -10.19 21.07
CA LEU A 699 13.30 -8.79 20.86
C LEU A 699 12.00 -8.65 20.09
N ALA A 700 11.27 -9.72 19.80
CA ALA A 700 10.08 -9.72 18.96
C ALA A 700 9.00 -8.73 19.45
N ASP A 701 8.76 -8.66 20.76
CA ASP A 701 7.79 -7.74 21.35
C ASP A 701 8.19 -6.26 21.14
N GLN A 702 9.51 -5.97 21.25
CA GLN A 702 10.04 -4.63 21.02
C GLN A 702 9.94 -4.22 19.56
N VAL A 703 10.21 -5.15 18.65
CA VAL A 703 10.04 -4.96 17.21
C VAL A 703 8.58 -4.60 16.90
N GLU A 704 7.62 -5.35 17.46
CA GLU A 704 6.21 -5.09 17.21
C GLU A 704 5.76 -3.74 17.80
N GLN A 705 6.24 -3.37 18.98
CA GLN A 705 5.99 -2.05 19.56
C GLN A 705 6.52 -0.92 18.66
N ARG A 706 7.72 -1.08 18.06
CA ARG A 706 8.30 -0.10 17.14
C ARG A 706 7.51 0.00 15.84
N LYS A 707 7.07 -1.14 15.28
CA LYS A 707 6.19 -1.18 14.11
C LYS A 707 4.87 -0.43 14.39
N GLN A 708 4.27 -0.64 15.56
CA GLN A 708 3.05 0.07 15.96
C GLN A 708 3.28 1.57 16.12
N LEU A 709 4.35 1.98 16.79
CA LEU A 709 4.71 3.40 16.94
C LEU A 709 4.90 4.06 15.57
N TRP A 710 5.65 3.44 14.68
CA TRP A 710 5.89 3.91 13.32
C TRP A 710 4.59 4.10 12.52
N ARG A 711 3.63 3.15 12.63
CA ARG A 711 2.32 3.28 11.99
C ARG A 711 1.55 4.49 12.52
N GLY A 712 1.63 4.78 13.83
CA GLY A 712 1.05 5.98 14.43
C GLY A 712 1.70 7.26 13.93
N GLU A 713 3.02 7.29 13.89
CA GLU A 713 3.81 8.41 13.39
C GLU A 713 3.54 8.70 11.91
N ARG A 714 3.43 7.66 11.07
CA ARG A 714 3.17 7.78 9.61
C ARG A 714 1.87 8.52 9.30
N ARG A 715 0.89 8.50 10.19
CA ARG A 715 -0.38 9.24 10.02
C ARG A 715 -0.26 10.73 10.31
N ALA A 716 0.82 11.17 10.97
CA ALA A 716 1.05 12.57 11.29
C ALA A 716 1.51 13.37 10.07
N THR A 717 1.24 14.66 10.08
CA THR A 717 1.81 15.60 9.12
C THR A 717 2.96 16.37 9.79
N PRO A 718 4.22 16.03 9.49
CA PRO A 718 5.36 16.67 10.13
C PRO A 718 5.48 18.13 9.70
N PRO A 719 5.71 19.07 10.66
CA PRO A 719 5.98 20.45 10.34
C PRO A 719 7.24 20.59 9.46
N GLN A 720 7.20 21.45 8.45
CA GLN A 720 8.34 21.69 7.56
C GLN A 720 9.54 22.35 8.26
N LEU A 721 9.27 23.06 9.35
CA LEU A 721 10.27 23.83 10.10
C LEU A 721 9.98 23.77 11.60
N LEU A 722 11.01 23.46 12.40
CA LEU A 722 10.98 23.44 13.86
C LEU A 722 12.17 24.19 14.45
N PRO A 723 12.08 24.71 15.69
CA PRO A 723 10.84 24.90 16.45
C PRO A 723 9.97 26.03 15.87
N LYS A 724 8.66 26.00 16.11
CA LYS A 724 7.76 27.11 15.78
C LYS A 724 8.17 28.36 16.59
N GLY A 725 8.24 29.52 15.97
CA GLY A 725 8.69 30.77 16.62
C GLY A 725 10.20 30.91 16.74
N GLY A 726 10.98 29.96 16.21
CA GLY A 726 12.46 30.04 16.20
C GLY A 726 13.03 30.99 15.13
N TRP A 727 14.37 31.17 15.15
CA TRP A 727 15.06 32.02 14.16
C TRP A 727 14.91 31.51 12.72
N GLY A 728 14.62 30.23 12.53
CA GLY A 728 14.32 29.63 11.23
C GLY A 728 13.05 30.18 10.56
N ASP A 729 12.12 30.77 11.33
CA ASP A 729 10.88 31.35 10.77
C ASP A 729 11.13 32.48 9.76
N MET A 730 12.31 33.10 9.78
CA MET A 730 12.71 34.04 8.73
C MET A 730 12.75 33.39 7.34
N PHE A 731 12.90 32.09 7.25
CA PHE A 731 12.90 31.30 6.01
C PHE A 731 11.52 30.76 5.65
N ARG A 732 10.51 30.86 6.53
CA ARG A 732 9.16 30.32 6.31
C ARG A 732 8.52 30.86 5.03
N ASN A 733 8.69 32.14 4.73
CA ASN A 733 8.17 32.76 3.51
C ASN A 733 8.84 32.28 2.21
N TRP A 734 9.90 31.50 2.32
CA TRP A 734 10.67 30.94 1.20
C TRP A 734 10.31 29.46 0.95
N MET A 735 9.56 28.86 1.89
CA MET A 735 9.04 27.50 1.76
C MET A 735 7.65 27.54 1.09
N PRO A 736 7.28 26.49 0.34
CA PRO A 736 5.91 26.36 -0.14
C PRO A 736 4.97 26.40 1.05
N ALA A 737 4.02 27.33 1.04
CA ALA A 737 2.98 27.39 2.04
C ALA A 737 2.05 26.19 1.80
N ALA A 738 2.28 25.10 2.49
CA ALA A 738 1.26 24.09 2.67
C ALA A 738 0.21 24.70 3.61
N SER A 739 -0.92 25.10 3.08
CA SER A 739 -2.07 25.47 3.90
C SER A 739 -2.63 24.16 4.48
N GLU A 740 -2.39 23.92 5.76
CA GLU A 740 -2.78 22.71 6.49
C GLU A 740 -4.29 22.51 6.56
N GLU A 741 -5.07 23.55 6.28
CA GLU A 741 -6.55 23.51 6.26
C GLU A 741 -7.09 24.04 4.93
N GLN A 742 -7.43 23.12 4.03
CA GLN A 742 -8.20 23.44 2.84
C GLN A 742 -9.61 22.85 3.00
N THR A 743 -10.63 23.69 3.01
CA THR A 743 -12.04 23.30 3.10
C THR A 743 -12.77 23.61 1.78
N GLY A 744 -13.93 22.92 1.54
CA GLY A 744 -14.70 23.10 0.30
C GLY A 744 -14.22 22.21 -0.85
N ASP A 745 -14.91 22.24 -2.00
CA ASP A 745 -14.76 21.28 -3.10
C ASP A 745 -13.54 21.51 -3.99
N VAL A 746 -12.77 22.56 -3.73
CA VAL A 746 -11.56 22.90 -4.51
C VAL A 746 -10.32 22.78 -3.65
N ILE A 747 -9.42 21.89 -4.03
CA ILE A 747 -8.09 21.76 -3.47
C ILE A 747 -7.12 22.60 -4.32
N LYS A 748 -6.33 23.44 -3.66
CA LYS A 748 -5.31 24.27 -4.30
C LYS A 748 -3.94 23.64 -4.13
N GLY A 749 -3.14 23.72 -5.18
CA GLY A 749 -1.76 23.28 -5.20
C GLY A 749 -0.93 24.16 -6.14
N ILE A 750 0.18 23.64 -6.58
CA ILE A 750 1.12 24.26 -7.50
C ILE A 750 0.88 23.70 -8.90
N ALA A 751 0.77 24.54 -9.92
CA ALA A 751 0.72 24.15 -11.31
C ALA A 751 2.02 23.43 -11.72
N GLY A 752 1.97 22.11 -11.87
CA GLY A 752 3.13 21.26 -12.20
C GLY A 752 3.29 21.00 -13.69
N SER A 753 2.20 20.62 -14.35
CA SER A 753 2.10 20.40 -15.79
C SER A 753 0.77 20.93 -16.31
N ALA A 754 0.79 21.58 -17.48
CA ALA A 754 -0.37 22.26 -18.05
C ALA A 754 -1.43 21.27 -18.57
N GLY A 755 -2.67 21.74 -18.66
CA GLY A 755 -3.82 21.00 -19.19
C GLY A 755 -4.90 20.77 -18.16
N THR A 756 -6.03 20.22 -18.61
CA THR A 756 -7.19 19.94 -17.76
C THR A 756 -7.76 18.58 -18.09
N ILE A 757 -8.05 17.77 -17.09
CA ILE A 757 -8.67 16.45 -17.22
C ILE A 757 -9.74 16.25 -16.14
N THR A 758 -10.77 15.50 -16.46
CA THR A 758 -11.75 14.99 -15.50
C THR A 758 -11.77 13.47 -15.60
N ALA A 759 -11.37 12.77 -14.54
CA ALA A 759 -11.29 11.33 -14.52
C ALA A 759 -11.38 10.79 -13.07
N PRO A 760 -11.59 9.47 -12.89
CA PRO A 760 -11.56 8.85 -11.58
C PRO A 760 -10.18 9.01 -10.92
N ALA A 761 -10.16 9.29 -9.64
CA ALA A 761 -8.94 9.35 -8.85
C ALA A 761 -8.52 7.94 -8.38
N ARG A 762 -7.22 7.69 -8.33
CA ARG A 762 -6.63 6.52 -7.69
C ARG A 762 -5.63 6.98 -6.64
N VAL A 763 -6.00 6.82 -5.37
CA VAL A 763 -5.14 7.19 -4.24
C VAL A 763 -4.26 5.98 -3.92
N LEU A 764 -2.95 6.15 -4.05
CA LEU A 764 -1.95 5.11 -3.83
C LEU A 764 -1.02 5.51 -2.69
N GLY A 765 -0.84 4.61 -1.71
CA GLY A 765 0.03 4.80 -0.55
C GLY A 765 1.47 4.38 -0.80
N GLY A 766 1.69 3.40 -1.67
CA GLY A 766 3.00 2.83 -1.95
C GLY A 766 2.97 1.82 -3.10
N PRO A 767 4.09 1.13 -3.36
CA PRO A 767 4.19 0.14 -4.45
C PRO A 767 3.23 -1.04 -4.32
N GLU A 768 2.79 -1.37 -3.12
CA GLU A 768 1.78 -2.38 -2.81
C GLU A 768 0.42 -2.08 -3.47
N ASP A 769 0.13 -0.80 -3.71
CA ASP A 769 -1.12 -0.34 -4.32
C ASP A 769 -1.06 -0.22 -5.84
N PHE A 770 0.10 -0.40 -6.47
CA PHE A 770 0.27 -0.16 -7.92
C PHE A 770 -0.70 -0.96 -8.80
N GLY A 771 -1.01 -2.20 -8.39
CA GLY A 771 -1.99 -3.05 -9.07
C GLY A 771 -3.42 -2.49 -9.09
N GLN A 772 -3.74 -1.49 -8.25
CA GLN A 772 -5.04 -0.83 -8.24
C GLN A 772 -5.18 0.24 -9.33
N MET A 773 -4.06 0.72 -9.91
CA MET A 773 -4.07 1.75 -10.94
C MET A 773 -4.72 1.25 -12.23
N GLN A 774 -5.66 2.02 -12.75
CA GLN A 774 -6.33 1.71 -14.02
C GLN A 774 -5.95 2.74 -15.10
N PRO A 775 -5.83 2.31 -16.37
CA PRO A 775 -5.57 3.23 -17.47
C PRO A 775 -6.61 4.34 -17.54
N GLY A 776 -6.15 5.58 -17.51
CA GLY A 776 -7.02 6.77 -17.53
C GLY A 776 -7.37 7.36 -16.17
N ASP A 777 -7.00 6.70 -15.07
CA ASP A 777 -7.16 7.26 -13.72
C ASP A 777 -6.24 8.50 -13.51
N VAL A 778 -6.64 9.36 -12.59
CA VAL A 778 -5.74 10.39 -12.03
C VAL A 778 -4.97 9.77 -10.87
N LEU A 779 -3.66 9.73 -10.98
CA LEU A 779 -2.76 9.29 -9.91
C LEU A 779 -2.76 10.31 -8.76
N VAL A 780 -3.18 9.89 -7.57
CA VAL A 780 -3.12 10.69 -6.34
C VAL A 780 -2.18 10.02 -5.36
N ALA A 781 -1.12 10.69 -4.96
CA ALA A 781 -0.12 10.16 -4.05
C ALA A 781 0.40 11.24 -3.10
N SER A 782 1.00 10.84 -1.98
CA SER A 782 1.70 11.79 -1.12
C SER A 782 2.86 12.44 -1.88
N ILE A 783 3.65 11.61 -2.57
CA ILE A 783 4.79 12.01 -3.41
C ILE A 783 5.05 10.92 -4.45
N THR A 784 5.77 11.26 -5.53
CA THR A 784 6.31 10.26 -6.46
C THR A 784 7.83 10.38 -6.60
N THR A 785 8.50 9.24 -6.74
CA THR A 785 9.95 9.10 -6.98
C THR A 785 10.20 8.47 -8.36
N PRO A 786 11.44 8.36 -8.84
CA PRO A 786 11.74 7.71 -10.12
C PRO A 786 11.13 6.31 -10.29
N ALA A 787 10.99 5.55 -9.21
CA ALA A 787 10.37 4.23 -9.23
C ALA A 787 8.85 4.25 -9.56
N TRP A 788 8.18 5.40 -9.45
CA TRP A 788 6.77 5.58 -9.82
C TRP A 788 6.55 5.90 -11.30
N THR A 789 7.63 6.14 -12.07
CA THR A 789 7.53 6.61 -13.47
C THR A 789 6.66 5.71 -14.34
N SER A 790 6.69 4.42 -14.10
CA SER A 790 5.89 3.44 -14.82
C SER A 790 4.38 3.68 -14.74
N LEU A 791 3.87 4.23 -13.63
CA LEU A 791 2.45 4.53 -13.45
C LEU A 791 2.00 5.76 -14.25
N PHE A 792 2.92 6.68 -14.57
CA PHE A 792 2.59 7.85 -15.39
C PHE A 792 2.15 7.46 -16.80
N ALA A 793 2.60 6.31 -17.30
CA ALA A 793 2.17 5.78 -18.58
C ALA A 793 0.67 5.43 -18.61
N MET A 794 0.09 5.11 -17.45
CA MET A 794 -1.33 4.76 -17.28
C MET A 794 -2.18 5.95 -16.83
N ALA A 795 -1.56 6.98 -16.23
CA ALA A 795 -2.24 8.11 -15.63
C ALA A 795 -2.75 9.11 -16.67
N SER A 796 -3.94 9.65 -16.47
CA SER A 796 -4.48 10.77 -17.23
C SER A 796 -4.17 12.15 -16.60
N GLY A 797 -3.72 12.16 -15.35
CA GLY A 797 -3.30 13.34 -14.59
C GLY A 797 -2.63 12.93 -13.28
N VAL A 798 -1.97 13.87 -12.60
CA VAL A 798 -1.25 13.63 -11.36
C VAL A 798 -1.57 14.68 -10.31
N VAL A 799 -1.81 14.22 -9.08
CA VAL A 799 -2.01 15.09 -7.92
C VAL A 799 -1.12 14.60 -6.78
N THR A 800 -0.31 15.48 -6.17
CA THR A 800 0.51 15.10 -5.02
C THR A 800 0.37 16.07 -3.85
N ASP A 801 0.54 15.55 -2.63
CA ASP A 801 0.55 16.37 -1.42
C ASP A 801 1.85 17.17 -1.29
N VAL A 802 2.96 16.56 -1.68
CA VAL A 802 4.30 17.16 -1.67
C VAL A 802 4.80 17.33 -3.10
N GLY A 803 5.54 18.40 -3.35
CA GLY A 803 6.19 18.66 -4.62
C GLY A 803 6.04 20.10 -5.09
N GLY A 804 6.88 20.48 -6.04
CA GLY A 804 6.91 21.79 -6.64
C GLY A 804 7.19 21.72 -8.15
N PRO A 805 7.36 22.85 -8.85
CA PRO A 805 7.57 22.88 -10.30
C PRO A 805 8.81 22.11 -10.77
N LEU A 806 9.74 21.84 -9.86
CA LEU A 806 11.01 21.13 -10.09
C LEU A 806 11.03 19.74 -9.46
N SER A 807 9.92 19.24 -8.86
CA SER A 807 9.85 17.89 -8.34
C SER A 807 9.82 16.87 -9.46
N HIS A 808 10.18 15.61 -9.16
CA HIS A 808 10.07 14.48 -10.08
C HIS A 808 8.69 14.40 -10.72
N SER A 809 7.61 14.47 -9.90
CA SER A 809 6.22 14.44 -10.38
C SER A 809 5.94 15.49 -11.46
N SER A 810 6.46 16.71 -11.31
CA SER A 810 6.26 17.81 -12.26
C SER A 810 7.00 17.56 -13.58
N ILE A 811 8.25 17.12 -13.48
CA ILE A 811 9.11 16.87 -14.65
C ILE A 811 8.50 15.73 -15.48
N VAL A 812 8.19 14.61 -14.84
CA VAL A 812 7.64 13.44 -15.52
C VAL A 812 6.25 13.74 -16.09
N ALA A 813 5.35 14.39 -15.35
CA ALA A 813 4.03 14.76 -15.89
C ALA A 813 4.13 15.63 -17.16
N ARG A 814 5.13 16.54 -17.24
CA ARG A 814 5.40 17.33 -18.44
C ARG A 814 5.91 16.48 -19.61
N GLU A 815 6.78 15.50 -19.35
CA GLU A 815 7.27 14.56 -20.37
C GLU A 815 6.16 13.61 -20.87
N TYR A 816 5.16 13.33 -20.03
CA TYR A 816 3.96 12.57 -20.43
C TYR A 816 2.87 13.45 -21.04
N GLY A 817 2.97 14.77 -20.91
CA GLY A 817 1.97 15.73 -21.41
C GLY A 817 0.65 15.65 -20.67
N ILE A 818 0.64 15.18 -19.42
CA ILE A 818 -0.55 15.06 -18.57
C ILE A 818 -0.61 16.20 -17.54
N PRO A 819 -1.82 16.71 -17.21
CA PRO A 819 -1.97 17.78 -16.21
C PRO A 819 -1.51 17.34 -14.83
N ALA A 820 -0.85 18.24 -14.09
CA ALA A 820 -0.40 17.95 -12.74
C ALA A 820 -0.62 19.11 -11.77
N VAL A 821 -1.13 18.80 -10.58
CA VAL A 821 -1.29 19.71 -9.45
C VAL A 821 -0.56 19.14 -8.25
N LEU A 822 0.45 19.84 -7.75
CA LEU A 822 1.40 19.35 -6.76
C LEU A 822 1.36 20.21 -5.50
N GLY A 823 1.93 19.68 -4.39
CA GLY A 823 2.03 20.45 -3.15
C GLY A 823 0.69 20.82 -2.54
N THR A 824 -0.30 19.95 -2.66
CA THR A 824 -1.65 20.17 -2.16
C THR A 824 -1.76 20.04 -0.64
N ALA A 825 -0.86 19.30 -0.01
CA ALA A 825 -0.79 18.94 1.41
C ALA A 825 -1.96 18.10 1.95
N VAL A 826 -3.05 17.96 1.20
CA VAL A 826 -4.30 17.34 1.69
C VAL A 826 -4.97 16.39 0.70
N ALA A 827 -4.45 16.24 -0.51
CA ALA A 827 -5.13 15.49 -1.57
C ALA A 827 -5.34 14.02 -1.19
N THR A 828 -4.32 13.34 -0.66
CA THR A 828 -4.43 11.93 -0.25
C THR A 828 -5.44 11.70 0.88
N ARG A 829 -5.71 12.71 1.71
CA ARG A 829 -6.66 12.63 2.82
C ARG A 829 -8.09 13.01 2.40
N ARG A 830 -8.24 13.82 1.37
CA ARG A 830 -9.52 14.39 0.94
C ARG A 830 -10.12 13.73 -0.27
N ILE A 831 -9.30 13.14 -1.12
CA ILE A 831 -9.73 12.43 -2.33
C ILE A 831 -9.82 10.94 -1.99
N ARG A 832 -10.86 10.28 -2.51
CA ARG A 832 -11.06 8.83 -2.37
C ARG A 832 -10.82 8.14 -3.70
N SER A 833 -10.27 6.93 -3.67
CA SER A 833 -10.14 6.10 -4.87
C SER A 833 -11.51 5.86 -5.50
N GLY A 834 -11.60 6.03 -6.83
CA GLY A 834 -12.85 5.99 -7.61
C GLY A 834 -13.64 7.30 -7.66
N GLN A 835 -13.30 8.31 -6.85
CA GLN A 835 -13.96 9.61 -6.88
C GLN A 835 -13.63 10.35 -8.19
N LEU A 836 -14.65 10.92 -8.86
CA LEU A 836 -14.43 11.74 -10.04
C LEU A 836 -13.86 13.11 -9.62
N ILE A 837 -12.71 13.46 -10.18
CA ILE A 837 -12.05 14.74 -9.90
C ILE A 837 -11.69 15.46 -11.20
N LYS A 838 -11.71 16.80 -11.16
CA LYS A 838 -11.18 17.64 -12.24
C LYS A 838 -9.84 18.21 -11.81
N VAL A 839 -8.78 17.87 -12.55
CA VAL A 839 -7.43 18.42 -12.38
C VAL A 839 -7.23 19.53 -13.39
N ASP A 840 -6.90 20.74 -12.91
CA ASP A 840 -6.56 21.89 -13.73
C ASP A 840 -5.09 22.27 -13.47
N GLY A 841 -4.21 21.73 -14.30
CA GLY A 841 -2.77 21.94 -14.20
C GLY A 841 -2.34 23.35 -14.59
N ASP A 842 -3.16 24.15 -15.29
CA ASP A 842 -2.88 25.54 -15.60
C ASP A 842 -3.20 26.46 -14.41
N ALA A 843 -4.30 26.18 -13.70
CA ALA A 843 -4.74 26.93 -12.53
C ALA A 843 -4.11 26.43 -11.23
N GLY A 844 -3.54 25.23 -11.21
CA GLY A 844 -3.03 24.58 -10.00
C GLY A 844 -4.15 24.19 -9.02
N THR A 845 -5.28 23.68 -9.53
CA THR A 845 -6.45 23.35 -8.72
C THR A 845 -6.99 21.96 -9.03
N VAL A 846 -7.51 21.28 -8.01
CA VAL A 846 -8.27 20.04 -8.13
C VAL A 846 -9.68 20.29 -7.61
N THR A 847 -10.70 20.01 -8.40
CA THR A 847 -12.10 20.12 -8.00
C THR A 847 -12.67 18.74 -7.75
N LEU A 848 -13.20 18.53 -6.55
CA LEU A 848 -13.92 17.31 -6.17
C LEU A 848 -15.33 17.37 -6.78
N ARG A 849 -15.80 16.25 -7.34
CA ARG A 849 -17.16 16.14 -7.87
C ARG A 849 -17.90 15.01 -7.15
N ASP A 850 -19.08 15.30 -6.66
CA ASP A 850 -19.99 14.28 -6.15
C ASP A 850 -20.64 13.53 -7.32
N GLY A 851 -20.80 12.21 -7.22
CA GLY A 851 -21.06 11.26 -8.29
C GLY A 851 -22.43 11.32 -8.99
N GLN A 852 -22.97 12.49 -9.34
CA GLN A 852 -24.24 12.61 -10.06
C GLN A 852 -24.19 13.36 -11.41
N ASP A 853 -23.07 13.90 -11.83
CA ASP A 853 -22.95 14.62 -13.10
C ASP A 853 -21.92 13.97 -14.05
N LEU A 854 -22.38 13.11 -14.95
CA LEU A 854 -21.69 12.74 -16.19
C LEU A 854 -22.02 13.81 -17.25
N PRO A 855 -21.11 14.69 -17.68
CA PRO A 855 -21.37 15.56 -18.80
C PRO A 855 -20.98 14.90 -20.12
N GLU A 856 -21.89 15.04 -21.12
CA GLU A 856 -21.58 14.91 -22.55
C GLU A 856 -20.38 15.77 -22.95
N ALA A 857 -19.59 15.26 -23.89
CA ALA A 857 -18.39 15.89 -24.42
C ALA A 857 -18.64 17.34 -24.85
N GLU A 858 -18.12 18.29 -24.12
CA GLU A 858 -18.19 19.70 -24.41
C GLU A 858 -17.02 20.18 -25.26
N GLN A 859 -17.34 20.81 -26.35
CA GLN A 859 -16.44 21.48 -27.28
C GLN A 859 -15.81 22.72 -26.63
N ILE A 860 -14.55 22.93 -26.91
CA ILE A 860 -13.70 24.03 -26.41
C ILE A 860 -14.22 25.40 -26.81
N PRO A 861 -14.47 26.35 -25.88
CA PRO A 861 -14.58 27.76 -26.23
C PRO A 861 -13.24 28.48 -26.03
N LYS A 862 -12.87 29.26 -27.04
CA LYS A 862 -11.75 30.20 -27.03
C LYS A 862 -12.06 31.44 -26.18
N GLY A 863 -11.15 31.75 -25.25
CA GLY A 863 -10.80 33.12 -24.88
C GLY A 863 -11.54 33.82 -23.75
N SER A 864 -10.88 34.15 -22.65
CA SER A 864 -10.69 35.58 -22.27
C SER A 864 -9.96 35.79 -20.91
N ARG A 865 -9.09 36.78 -20.98
CA ARG A 865 -8.68 37.82 -19.99
C ARG A 865 -7.95 37.49 -18.70
N ARG A 866 -6.74 38.00 -18.71
CA ARG A 866 -5.70 38.17 -17.67
C ARG A 866 -6.18 38.61 -16.29
N ARG A 867 -5.66 38.01 -15.25
CA ARG A 867 -5.21 38.67 -14.02
C ARG A 867 -3.86 38.14 -13.57
N LYS A 868 -2.93 39.08 -13.24
CA LYS A 868 -1.59 38.79 -12.75
C LYS A 868 -1.66 38.14 -11.38
N ILE A 869 -1.09 36.96 -11.25
CA ILE A 869 -0.74 36.38 -9.94
C ILE A 869 0.74 36.10 -9.95
N ILE A 870 1.45 36.74 -9.02
CA ILE A 870 2.86 36.54 -8.72
C ILE A 870 2.89 35.31 -7.80
N ALA A 871 3.27 34.12 -8.32
CA ALA A 871 3.57 32.97 -7.51
C ALA A 871 5.08 32.78 -7.40
N GLY A 872 5.58 32.74 -6.17
CA GLY A 872 6.99 32.60 -5.86
C GLY A 872 7.45 31.15 -5.99
N ALA A 873 8.55 30.93 -6.67
CA ALA A 873 9.27 29.67 -6.74
C ALA A 873 10.06 29.43 -5.44
N ALA A 874 9.73 28.40 -4.69
CA ALA A 874 10.28 28.18 -3.36
C ALA A 874 10.82 26.74 -3.11
N GLY A 875 11.25 26.02 -4.12
CA GLY A 875 11.83 24.68 -3.94
C GLY A 875 13.37 24.60 -3.90
N ALA A 876 14.08 25.65 -4.40
CA ALA A 876 15.54 25.64 -4.53
C ALA A 876 16.27 26.48 -3.46
N ALA A 877 15.60 26.95 -2.45
CA ALA A 877 16.05 28.07 -1.66
C ALA A 877 16.84 27.74 -0.38
N ALA A 878 16.98 26.49 0.02
CA ALA A 878 17.82 26.20 1.20
C ALA A 878 19.32 26.38 0.92
N ALA A 879 19.75 26.21 -0.35
CA ALA A 879 21.13 26.58 -0.77
C ALA A 879 21.21 27.94 -1.45
N ALA A 880 20.10 28.47 -2.01
CA ALA A 880 20.04 29.75 -2.71
C ALA A 880 19.56 30.93 -1.83
N GLY A 881 19.03 30.68 -0.64
CA GLY A 881 18.57 31.73 0.31
C GLY A 881 19.63 32.74 0.74
N LEU A 882 20.88 32.38 0.58
CA LEU A 882 22.02 33.27 0.83
C LEU A 882 22.22 34.36 -0.24
N THR A 883 21.64 34.22 -1.46
CA THR A 883 21.88 35.14 -2.58
C THR A 883 20.97 36.38 -2.57
N GLY A 884 19.72 36.26 -2.13
CA GLY A 884 18.77 37.40 -2.19
C GLY A 884 19.02 38.50 -1.17
N TRP A 885 19.66 38.18 -0.06
CA TRP A 885 19.90 39.13 1.03
C TRP A 885 21.03 40.13 0.70
N LEU A 886 22.02 39.72 -0.05
CA LEU A 886 23.16 40.57 -0.42
C LEU A 886 22.82 41.62 -1.50
N VAL A 887 21.87 41.37 -2.37
CA VAL A 887 21.47 42.31 -3.44
C VAL A 887 20.64 43.47 -2.89
N ARG A 888 19.90 43.30 -1.79
CA ARG A 888 19.12 44.39 -1.18
C ARG A 888 19.94 45.37 -0.35
N ARG A 889 21.07 44.99 0.20
CA ARG A 889 21.95 45.90 0.99
C ARG A 889 22.79 46.85 0.14
N GLY A 890 22.99 46.54 -1.14
CA GLY A 890 23.72 47.43 -2.08
C GLY A 890 22.92 48.64 -2.57
N LYS A 891 21.57 48.60 -2.47
CA LYS A 891 20.72 49.70 -2.94
C LYS A 891 20.30 50.70 -1.88
N SER A 892 20.47 50.40 -0.59
CA SER A 892 20.05 51.35 0.47
C SER A 892 21.16 52.32 0.91
N ARG A 893 22.39 52.24 0.35
CA ARG A 893 23.50 53.18 0.66
C ARG A 893 23.77 54.22 -0.42
N ARG A 894 22.94 54.36 -1.44
CA ARG A 894 23.10 55.40 -2.48
C ARG A 894 22.05 56.51 -2.44
N ASN A 895 21.16 56.58 -1.45
CA ASN A 895 20.18 57.65 -1.31
C ASN A 895 20.22 58.29 0.09
N ALA A 896 21.37 58.49 0.65
CA ALA A 896 21.57 59.37 1.78
C ALA A 896 23.00 59.99 1.67
N GLY A 897 23.07 61.06 0.91
CA GLY A 897 24.20 61.96 0.74
C GLY A 897 23.82 62.96 -0.26
#